data_1713b4d8d2eeb36e5ec1fb1cccf617d5
#
_entry.id   1713b4d8d2eeb36e5ec1fb1cccf617d5
#
_cell.length_a   1.000
_cell.length_b   1.000
_cell.length_c   1.000
_cell.angle_alpha   90.00
_cell.angle_beta   90.00
_cell.angle_gamma   90.00
#
_symmetry.space_group_name_H-M   'P 1'
#
loop_
_entity.id
_entity.type
_entity.pdbx_description
1 polymer ?
#
loop_
_entity_poly.entity_id
_entity_poly.type
_entity_poly.pdbx_seq_one_letter_code
_entity_poly.pdbx_strand_id
1 'polypeptide(L)'
;MNGSKRKNNFLRNPLLELLSSMRFAVALLTVLAVASIIGTVIPQNRPIQDYVVSFGTFWSQVFDFLGLYDVYSSPWFIVILIFLVLSTALCLWRNVPPFIAEMRSFRVHAKLDGLSKSQTLSGSLKPEIAEQYLKAQGFQTQKIEREDGILIAAKKGSFAKFGYIFAHIALIVICLGGLLDSHLLLKMAVWSGRLVPDKEHAYASDFAANSRLSANSLSFRGDINLPENQTTDAVFLNVNNNGFVVQELPFTLKLNKFTLQHYSNGMPKDYASEITITDKKTGETKNAVVRVNHPVSTHGVTIYQAGFGDGGSPLEFDMWALPDPNPKPVSLKVRSHGEAEIPLGDTTYRLVFSDFKSTNVQTDEENPNLPAKNVGATVTYTIADNAGQNWVFTNYMLPQMREGYAYYFYGVRQPLDPAFRWVALPADNSGSLNTFMFMRQAWRDETMLNQLAEHIASSAPQEQREKTLKFTQGILHLFAAGGYATIDDFVRQQIAQEEQEVMARTMYQTAAYATNQLLDRVLQQSGQPEWTDQTTRQRFVMDSMQAYTGLTKYPNPLLLQLKSYEEINASGLQMTRSPGKKWVYLGSLLLTLGSILMFYVKQRRAWILLNNNNLHFAMSASRHKKDLDSEFPQHLENIQQLIKDFSNEKQ
;
A
#
# COMPACT_ATOMS: atom_id res chain seq x y z
N MET A 1 59.45 -20.49 30.98
CA MET A 1 59.33 -19.21 30.28
C MET A 1 57.90 -18.77 30.33
N ASN A 2 57.58 -17.73 31.11
CA ASN A 2 56.26 -17.17 31.35
C ASN A 2 55.79 -16.42 30.13
N GLY A 3 54.88 -17.02 29.32
CA GLY A 3 54.14 -16.35 28.27
C GLY A 3 53.01 -15.53 28.87
N SER A 4 53.27 -14.23 29.08
CA SER A 4 52.30 -13.24 29.52
C SER A 4 51.06 -13.27 28.59
N LYS A 5 49.94 -13.79 29.11
CA LYS A 5 48.60 -13.55 28.53
C LYS A 5 48.32 -12.05 28.61
N ARG A 6 48.58 -11.27 27.56
CA ARG A 6 47.98 -9.95 27.38
C ARG A 6 46.46 -10.14 27.35
N LYS A 7 45.81 -10.06 28.50
CA LYS A 7 44.35 -9.89 28.60
C LYS A 7 44.04 -8.55 27.96
N ASN A 8 43.39 -8.57 26.80
CA ASN A 8 42.87 -7.37 26.13
C ASN A 8 41.91 -6.63 27.08
N ASN A 9 42.41 -5.58 27.74
CA ASN A 9 41.63 -4.74 28.66
C ASN A 9 40.46 -4.01 27.96
N PHE A 10 40.46 -3.96 26.62
CA PHE A 10 39.41 -3.35 25.81
C PHE A 10 38.05 -4.04 25.99
N LEU A 11 37.99 -5.35 26.20
CA LEU A 11 36.77 -6.14 26.42
C LEU A 11 36.18 -6.07 27.85
N ARG A 12 36.83 -5.35 28.77
CA ARG A 12 36.34 -5.16 30.14
C ARG A 12 35.33 -4.01 30.30
N ASN A 13 35.05 -3.27 29.23
CA ASN A 13 33.99 -2.27 29.27
C ASN A 13 32.63 -2.97 29.30
N PRO A 14 31.75 -2.70 30.31
CA PRO A 14 30.44 -3.33 30.46
C PRO A 14 29.55 -3.16 29.22
N LEU A 15 29.66 -2.03 28.52
CA LEU A 15 28.94 -1.77 27.29
C LEU A 15 29.36 -2.70 26.14
N LEU A 16 30.67 -2.94 25.99
CA LEU A 16 31.19 -3.86 24.96
C LEU A 16 30.82 -5.32 25.27
N GLU A 17 30.78 -5.67 26.55
CA GLU A 17 30.36 -7.00 26.99
C GLU A 17 28.86 -7.21 26.70
N LEU A 18 28.01 -6.23 26.98
CA LEU A 18 26.58 -6.26 26.63
C LEU A 18 26.39 -6.37 25.12
N LEU A 19 27.01 -5.49 24.33
CA LEU A 19 26.91 -5.48 22.87
C LEU A 19 27.39 -6.78 22.23
N SER A 20 28.43 -7.43 22.80
CA SER A 20 28.94 -8.70 22.29
C SER A 20 28.20 -9.92 22.84
N SER A 21 27.12 -9.74 23.60
CA SER A 21 26.38 -10.84 24.20
C SER A 21 25.37 -11.46 23.22
N MET A 22 25.27 -12.78 23.19
CA MET A 22 24.27 -13.49 22.41
C MET A 22 22.81 -13.12 22.82
N ARG A 23 22.59 -12.83 24.11
CA ARG A 23 21.26 -12.47 24.62
C ARG A 23 20.79 -11.16 24.02
N PHE A 24 21.68 -10.17 23.93
CA PHE A 24 21.39 -8.88 23.33
C PHE A 24 21.08 -9.01 21.83
N ALA A 25 21.90 -9.76 21.07
CA ALA A 25 21.65 -10.00 19.66
C ALA A 25 20.30 -10.71 19.41
N VAL A 26 19.94 -11.71 20.23
CA VAL A 26 18.65 -12.41 20.13
C VAL A 26 17.49 -11.47 20.46
N ALA A 27 17.61 -10.61 21.47
CA ALA A 27 16.59 -9.61 21.78
C ALA A 27 16.36 -8.64 20.59
N LEU A 28 17.45 -8.13 19.99
CA LEU A 28 17.36 -7.27 18.80
C LEU A 28 16.69 -7.99 17.61
N LEU A 29 17.05 -9.26 17.37
CA LEU A 29 16.42 -10.07 16.32
C LEU A 29 14.93 -10.29 16.59
N THR A 30 14.52 -10.48 17.84
CA THR A 30 13.11 -10.65 18.19
C THR A 30 12.34 -9.35 17.92
N VAL A 31 12.86 -8.19 18.33
CA VAL A 31 12.24 -6.89 18.06
C VAL A 31 12.17 -6.63 16.56
N LEU A 32 13.24 -6.95 15.82
CA LEU A 32 13.27 -6.83 14.36
C LEU A 32 12.20 -7.69 13.68
N ALA A 33 12.02 -8.94 14.16
CA ALA A 33 11.01 -9.85 13.63
C ALA A 33 9.60 -9.30 13.87
N VAL A 34 9.29 -8.80 15.07
CA VAL A 34 7.99 -8.17 15.39
C VAL A 34 7.78 -6.93 14.52
N ALA A 35 8.78 -6.06 14.39
CA ALA A 35 8.72 -4.88 13.54
C ALA A 35 8.46 -5.25 12.06
N SER A 36 9.11 -6.31 11.58
CA SER A 36 8.91 -6.78 10.20
C SER A 36 7.51 -7.34 9.95
N ILE A 37 6.92 -8.03 10.93
CA ILE A 37 5.51 -8.47 10.86
C ILE A 37 4.59 -7.26 10.76
N ILE A 38 4.76 -6.26 11.62
CA ILE A 38 3.96 -5.02 11.59
C ILE A 38 4.11 -4.33 10.22
N GLY A 39 5.35 -4.17 9.73
CA GLY A 39 5.63 -3.53 8.44
C GLY A 39 5.11 -4.30 7.22
N THR A 40 4.79 -5.59 7.38
CA THR A 40 4.19 -6.41 6.32
C THR A 40 2.65 -6.33 6.36
N VAL A 41 2.06 -6.26 7.55
CA VAL A 41 0.61 -6.22 7.74
C VAL A 41 0.04 -4.83 7.44
N ILE A 42 0.73 -3.77 7.89
CA ILE A 42 0.31 -2.39 7.61
C ILE A 42 0.82 -1.99 6.22
N PRO A 43 -0.07 -1.56 5.30
CA PRO A 43 0.36 -1.02 4.01
C PRO A 43 1.38 0.11 4.22
N GLN A 44 2.49 0.09 3.48
CA GLN A 44 3.56 1.07 3.65
C GLN A 44 3.48 2.18 2.62
N ASN A 45 3.81 3.42 3.04
CA ASN A 45 3.93 4.61 2.16
C ASN A 45 2.66 4.96 1.36
N ARG A 46 1.47 4.82 2.00
CA ARG A 46 0.20 5.29 1.43
C ARG A 46 -0.11 6.72 1.85
N PRO A 47 -0.99 7.44 1.14
CA PRO A 47 -1.53 8.72 1.62
C PRO A 47 -2.18 8.58 2.99
N ILE A 48 -2.04 9.63 3.83
CA ILE A 48 -2.56 9.59 5.21
C ILE A 48 -4.07 9.36 5.28
N GLN A 49 -4.83 9.84 4.28
CA GLN A 49 -6.27 9.65 4.18
C GLN A 49 -6.66 8.17 4.11
N ASP A 50 -5.89 7.33 3.41
CA ASP A 50 -6.15 5.89 3.32
C ASP A 50 -6.08 5.22 4.69
N TYR A 51 -5.15 5.67 5.54
CA TYR A 51 -5.02 5.16 6.90
C TYR A 51 -6.13 5.68 7.83
N VAL A 52 -6.53 6.95 7.67
CA VAL A 52 -7.65 7.51 8.43
C VAL A 52 -8.95 6.77 8.11
N VAL A 53 -9.19 6.45 6.83
CA VAL A 53 -10.35 5.65 6.41
C VAL A 53 -10.28 4.23 6.96
N SER A 54 -9.09 3.60 6.98
CA SER A 54 -8.93 2.20 7.38
C SER A 54 -8.92 1.99 8.90
N PHE A 55 -8.32 2.91 9.67
CA PHE A 55 -8.05 2.74 11.11
C PHE A 55 -8.73 3.79 12.00
N GLY A 56 -9.37 4.80 11.40
CA GLY A 56 -9.93 5.95 12.12
C GLY A 56 -8.85 6.97 12.54
N THR A 57 -9.29 8.18 12.92
CA THR A 57 -8.40 9.33 13.18
C THR A 57 -7.43 9.08 14.34
N PHE A 58 -7.88 8.46 15.43
CA PHE A 58 -7.05 8.22 16.61
C PHE A 58 -5.90 7.24 16.31
N TRP A 59 -6.22 6.05 15.77
CA TRP A 59 -5.19 5.04 15.50
C TRP A 59 -4.25 5.45 14.38
N SER A 60 -4.74 6.18 13.37
CA SER A 60 -3.87 6.70 12.32
C SER A 60 -2.81 7.64 12.86
N GLN A 61 -3.14 8.52 13.80
CA GLN A 61 -2.17 9.41 14.45
C GLN A 61 -1.17 8.64 15.33
N VAL A 62 -1.62 7.63 16.07
CA VAL A 62 -0.72 6.79 16.88
C VAL A 62 0.28 6.03 16.01
N PHE A 63 -0.17 5.44 14.92
CA PHE A 63 0.69 4.69 14.00
C PHE A 63 1.68 5.60 13.26
N ASP A 64 1.27 6.81 12.89
CA ASP A 64 2.15 7.82 12.31
C ASP A 64 3.25 8.25 13.30
N PHE A 65 2.88 8.57 14.54
CA PHE A 65 3.83 8.92 15.61
C PHE A 65 4.87 7.81 15.86
N LEU A 66 4.46 6.55 15.79
CA LEU A 66 5.35 5.39 15.93
C LEU A 66 6.14 5.09 14.65
N GLY A 67 5.89 5.78 13.54
CA GLY A 67 6.54 5.56 12.25
C GLY A 67 6.17 4.22 11.61
N LEU A 68 4.96 3.69 11.87
CA LEU A 68 4.54 2.37 11.37
C LEU A 68 4.12 2.39 9.89
N TYR A 69 3.98 3.56 9.28
CA TYR A 69 3.67 3.72 7.86
C TYR A 69 4.92 3.67 6.95
N ASP A 70 6.13 3.75 7.57
CA ASP A 70 7.42 3.56 6.91
C ASP A 70 8.39 2.85 7.88
N VAL A 71 8.00 1.65 8.33
CA VAL A 71 8.71 0.88 9.36
C VAL A 71 10.17 0.67 8.98
N TYR A 72 10.43 0.22 7.75
CA TYR A 72 11.76 -0.17 7.30
C TYR A 72 12.75 1.00 7.15
N SER A 73 12.23 2.23 7.08
CA SER A 73 13.05 3.45 7.02
C SER A 73 12.91 4.30 8.29
N SER A 74 12.17 3.83 9.32
CA SER A 74 12.01 4.55 10.58
C SER A 74 13.35 4.65 11.34
N PRO A 75 13.61 5.77 12.04
CA PRO A 75 14.87 5.95 12.78
C PRO A 75 15.15 4.83 13.78
N TRP A 76 14.15 4.37 14.51
CA TRP A 76 14.29 3.31 15.51
C TRP A 76 14.63 1.95 14.86
N PHE A 77 14.06 1.63 13.69
CA PHE A 77 14.36 0.40 12.95
C PHE A 77 15.82 0.41 12.44
N ILE A 78 16.26 1.53 11.88
CA ILE A 78 17.65 1.73 11.43
C ILE A 78 18.63 1.59 12.59
N VAL A 79 18.32 2.16 13.77
CA VAL A 79 19.13 2.02 14.98
C VAL A 79 19.24 0.55 15.40
N ILE A 80 18.15 -0.21 15.38
CA ILE A 80 18.17 -1.66 15.66
C ILE A 80 19.07 -2.39 14.68
N LEU A 81 18.98 -2.11 13.37
CA LEU A 81 19.86 -2.71 12.36
C LEU A 81 21.34 -2.41 12.62
N ILE A 82 21.69 -1.17 12.95
CA ILE A 82 23.06 -0.77 13.26
C ILE A 82 23.57 -1.52 14.48
N PHE A 83 22.79 -1.56 15.58
CA PHE A 83 23.16 -2.32 16.77
C PHE A 83 23.29 -3.80 16.51
N LEU A 84 22.45 -4.38 15.66
CA LEU A 84 22.52 -5.78 15.28
C LEU A 84 23.80 -6.10 14.50
N VAL A 85 24.18 -5.24 13.54
CA VAL A 85 25.45 -5.36 12.81
C VAL A 85 26.64 -5.28 13.77
N LEU A 86 26.68 -4.29 14.66
CA LEU A 86 27.74 -4.11 15.63
C LEU A 86 27.84 -5.31 16.60
N SER A 87 26.71 -5.73 17.16
CA SER A 87 26.62 -6.86 18.08
C SER A 87 27.12 -8.16 17.42
N THR A 88 26.65 -8.42 16.19
CA THR A 88 27.03 -9.64 15.45
C THR A 88 28.52 -9.61 15.05
N ALA A 89 29.03 -8.46 14.62
CA ALA A 89 30.44 -8.28 14.28
C ALA A 89 31.37 -8.50 15.51
N LEU A 90 31.01 -7.93 16.67
CA LEU A 90 31.73 -8.14 17.92
C LEU A 90 31.66 -9.60 18.39
N CYS A 91 30.51 -10.25 18.21
CA CYS A 91 30.33 -11.66 18.50
C CYS A 91 31.24 -12.54 17.61
N LEU A 92 31.34 -12.26 16.32
CA LEU A 92 32.24 -12.93 15.40
C LEU A 92 33.70 -12.69 15.80
N TRP A 93 34.09 -11.46 16.05
CA TRP A 93 35.43 -11.10 16.47
C TRP A 93 35.87 -11.90 17.68
N ARG A 94 35.00 -12.08 18.66
CA ARG A 94 35.28 -12.83 19.88
C ARG A 94 35.35 -14.35 19.68
N ASN A 95 34.46 -14.92 18.86
CA ASN A 95 34.24 -16.36 18.77
C ASN A 95 35.00 -17.05 17.62
N VAL A 96 35.32 -16.34 16.53
CA VAL A 96 35.99 -16.92 15.36
C VAL A 96 37.40 -17.45 15.69
N PRO A 97 38.30 -16.72 16.40
CA PRO A 97 39.63 -17.23 16.71
C PRO A 97 39.61 -18.53 17.49
N PRO A 98 38.87 -18.69 18.61
CA PRO A 98 38.80 -19.97 19.32
C PRO A 98 38.14 -21.08 18.47
N PHE A 99 37.19 -20.77 17.58
CA PHE A 99 36.59 -21.77 16.70
C PHE A 99 37.59 -22.30 15.67
N ILE A 100 38.38 -21.43 15.06
CA ILE A 100 39.44 -21.84 14.13
C ILE A 100 40.51 -22.66 14.85
N ALA A 101 40.92 -22.25 16.03
CA ALA A 101 41.89 -23.01 16.86
C ALA A 101 41.32 -24.41 17.18
N GLU A 102 40.04 -24.50 17.55
CA GLU A 102 39.42 -25.79 17.86
C GLU A 102 39.23 -26.67 16.61
N MET A 103 38.97 -26.10 15.44
CA MET A 103 38.88 -26.83 14.18
C MET A 103 40.25 -27.46 13.81
N ARG A 104 41.35 -26.75 14.06
CA ARG A 104 42.72 -27.24 13.79
C ARG A 104 43.17 -28.25 14.80
N SER A 105 42.74 -28.15 16.05
CA SER A 105 43.18 -28.99 17.17
C SER A 105 42.62 -30.42 17.08
N PHE A 106 43.51 -31.42 17.28
CA PHE A 106 43.16 -32.82 17.47
C PHE A 106 42.87 -33.18 18.93
N ARG A 107 43.03 -32.22 19.87
CA ARG A 107 42.89 -32.42 21.32
C ARG A 107 43.74 -33.59 21.81
N VAL A 108 45.00 -33.64 21.42
CA VAL A 108 45.95 -34.71 21.72
C VAL A 108 46.22 -34.89 23.21
N HIS A 109 45.90 -33.92 24.07
CA HIS A 109 46.03 -34.01 25.54
C HIS A 109 44.70 -34.33 26.25
N ALA A 110 43.71 -34.86 25.53
CA ALA A 110 42.45 -35.23 26.16
C ALA A 110 42.62 -36.38 27.14
N LYS A 111 41.99 -36.31 28.32
CA LYS A 111 41.87 -37.41 29.27
C LYS A 111 40.73 -38.32 28.79
N LEU A 112 41.08 -39.54 28.37
CA LEU A 112 40.11 -40.44 27.71
C LEU A 112 39.11 -41.05 28.71
N ASP A 113 39.55 -41.33 29.94
CA ASP A 113 38.72 -41.93 31.00
C ASP A 113 37.56 -41.03 31.45
N GLY A 114 37.64 -39.74 31.18
CA GLY A 114 36.57 -38.78 31.49
C GLY A 114 35.53 -38.60 30.37
N LEU A 115 35.66 -39.29 29.25
CA LEU A 115 34.75 -39.18 28.12
C LEU A 115 33.55 -40.13 28.29
N SER A 116 32.34 -39.64 28.05
CA SER A 116 31.10 -40.41 28.22
C SER A 116 31.00 -41.65 27.34
N LYS A 117 31.76 -41.69 26.25
CA LYS A 117 31.87 -42.83 25.34
C LYS A 117 33.35 -43.20 25.26
N SER A 118 33.77 -44.06 26.18
CA SER A 118 35.11 -44.61 26.21
C SER A 118 35.07 -46.05 26.71
N GLN A 119 35.93 -46.91 26.15
CA GLN A 119 36.02 -48.29 26.52
C GLN A 119 37.44 -48.82 26.26
N THR A 120 37.94 -49.66 27.20
CA THR A 120 39.18 -50.34 27.06
C THR A 120 38.95 -51.75 26.53
N LEU A 121 39.69 -52.14 25.52
CA LEU A 121 39.69 -53.47 24.90
C LEU A 121 40.99 -54.17 25.22
N SER A 122 40.92 -55.45 25.56
CA SER A 122 42.11 -56.30 25.74
C SER A 122 42.62 -56.76 24.38
N GLY A 123 43.91 -56.58 24.12
CA GLY A 123 44.56 -56.94 22.87
C GLY A 123 45.43 -55.84 22.33
N SER A 124 46.36 -56.18 21.43
CA SER A 124 47.27 -55.23 20.80
C SER A 124 46.92 -55.06 19.32
N LEU A 125 47.13 -53.85 18.81
CA LEU A 125 46.95 -53.53 17.42
C LEU A 125 48.13 -52.66 16.95
N LYS A 126 48.61 -52.84 15.72
CA LYS A 126 49.62 -51.93 15.17
C LYS A 126 49.05 -50.52 14.99
N PRO A 127 49.80 -49.47 15.35
CA PRO A 127 49.30 -48.08 15.18
C PRO A 127 48.90 -47.75 13.76
N GLU A 128 49.55 -48.32 12.76
CA GLU A 128 49.30 -48.11 11.35
C GLU A 128 47.92 -48.66 10.96
N ILE A 129 47.51 -49.82 11.47
CA ILE A 129 46.19 -50.45 11.21
C ILE A 129 45.10 -49.62 11.87
N ALA A 130 45.28 -49.18 13.12
CA ALA A 130 44.32 -48.30 13.82
C ALA A 130 44.12 -46.95 13.11
N GLU A 131 45.24 -46.37 12.63
CA GLU A 131 45.20 -45.14 11.85
C GLU A 131 44.50 -45.30 10.51
N GLN A 132 44.81 -46.39 9.79
CA GLN A 132 44.20 -46.72 8.49
C GLN A 132 42.70 -46.94 8.64
N TYR A 133 42.25 -47.62 9.69
CA TYR A 133 40.86 -47.78 10.01
C TYR A 133 40.13 -46.42 10.17
N LEU A 134 40.68 -45.52 10.99
CA LEU A 134 40.09 -44.21 11.21
C LEU A 134 40.05 -43.37 9.92
N LYS A 135 41.10 -43.43 9.10
CA LYS A 135 41.14 -42.79 7.78
C LYS A 135 40.07 -43.35 6.81
N ALA A 136 39.90 -44.67 6.80
CA ALA A 136 38.84 -45.34 5.99
C ALA A 136 37.43 -44.92 6.43
N GLN A 137 37.24 -44.60 7.70
CA GLN A 137 35.99 -44.04 8.24
C GLN A 137 35.82 -42.52 7.96
N GLY A 138 36.74 -41.88 7.22
CA GLY A 138 36.73 -40.47 6.85
C GLY A 138 37.24 -39.52 7.94
N PHE A 139 37.99 -40.01 8.92
CA PHE A 139 38.64 -39.17 9.90
C PHE A 139 39.98 -38.65 9.39
N GLN A 140 40.31 -37.41 9.74
CA GLN A 140 41.69 -36.89 9.73
C GLN A 140 42.38 -37.34 11.01
N THR A 141 43.60 -37.83 10.94
CA THR A 141 44.33 -38.43 12.07
C THR A 141 45.61 -37.67 12.39
N GLN A 142 46.02 -37.72 13.66
CA GLN A 142 47.30 -37.25 14.14
C GLN A 142 47.82 -38.28 15.17
N LYS A 143 48.99 -38.87 14.90
CA LYS A 143 49.69 -39.83 15.78
C LYS A 143 50.67 -39.07 16.66
N ILE A 144 50.69 -39.37 17.95
CA ILE A 144 51.69 -38.88 18.91
C ILE A 144 52.05 -39.98 19.89
N GLU A 145 53.27 -39.91 20.38
CA GLU A 145 53.75 -40.73 21.49
C GLU A 145 53.51 -40.03 22.83
N ARG A 146 52.98 -40.76 23.79
CA ARG A 146 52.68 -40.32 25.14
C ARG A 146 53.41 -41.25 26.15
N GLU A 147 53.48 -40.81 27.40
CA GLU A 147 53.99 -41.63 28.46
C GLU A 147 53.20 -42.93 28.69
N ASP A 148 51.87 -42.88 28.38
CA ASP A 148 50.91 -43.97 28.54
C ASP A 148 50.74 -44.83 27.27
N GLY A 149 51.45 -44.54 26.18
CA GLY A 149 51.39 -45.30 24.93
C GLY A 149 51.31 -44.44 23.67
N ILE A 150 50.96 -45.02 22.53
CA ILE A 150 50.80 -44.34 21.27
C ILE A 150 49.33 -43.88 21.13
N LEU A 151 49.12 -42.57 21.05
CA LEU A 151 47.79 -42.00 20.82
C LEU A 151 47.59 -41.66 19.34
N ILE A 152 46.49 -42.14 18.78
CA ILE A 152 45.96 -41.70 17.49
C ILE A 152 44.73 -40.86 17.77
N ALA A 153 44.88 -39.53 17.65
CA ALA A 153 43.78 -38.59 17.78
C ALA A 153 43.16 -38.31 16.39
N ALA A 154 41.85 -38.38 16.29
CA ALA A 154 41.13 -38.26 15.02
C ALA A 154 39.97 -37.28 15.11
N LYS A 155 39.68 -36.60 14.00
CA LYS A 155 38.53 -35.67 13.86
C LYS A 155 37.89 -35.80 12.51
N LYS A 156 36.56 -35.66 12.49
CA LYS A 156 35.73 -35.66 11.26
C LYS A 156 34.71 -34.54 11.33
N GLY A 157 34.38 -33.91 10.20
CA GLY A 157 33.33 -32.87 10.11
C GLY A 157 33.68 -31.56 10.85
N SER A 158 34.93 -31.25 11.11
CA SER A 158 35.37 -30.04 11.82
C SER A 158 34.92 -28.75 11.13
N PHE A 159 34.72 -28.80 9.80
CA PHE A 159 34.24 -27.67 9.00
C PHE A 159 32.79 -27.29 9.27
N ALA A 160 32.00 -28.10 10.00
CA ALA A 160 30.66 -27.72 10.48
C ALA A 160 30.63 -26.37 11.24
N LYS A 161 31.78 -26.00 11.85
CA LYS A 161 31.91 -24.71 12.54
C LYS A 161 31.92 -23.50 11.63
N PHE A 162 32.25 -23.66 10.35
CA PHE A 162 32.04 -22.61 9.34
C PHE A 162 30.57 -22.26 9.19
N GLY A 163 29.64 -23.19 9.49
CA GLY A 163 28.22 -22.90 9.49
C GLY A 163 27.84 -21.75 10.40
N TYR A 164 28.41 -21.72 11.64
CA TYR A 164 28.22 -20.58 12.54
C TYR A 164 28.77 -19.27 11.96
N ILE A 165 29.97 -19.33 11.38
CA ILE A 165 30.64 -18.16 10.81
C ILE A 165 29.81 -17.62 9.62
N PHE A 166 29.39 -18.50 8.71
CA PHE A 166 28.59 -18.12 7.55
C PHE A 166 27.23 -17.53 7.94
N ALA A 167 26.56 -18.14 8.92
CA ALA A 167 25.26 -17.62 9.39
C ALA A 167 25.38 -16.21 10.00
N HIS A 168 26.44 -15.92 10.73
CA HIS A 168 26.67 -14.61 11.35
C HIS A 168 27.14 -13.57 10.32
N ILE A 169 28.04 -13.95 9.40
CA ILE A 169 28.41 -13.07 8.27
C ILE A 169 27.19 -12.78 7.40
N ALA A 170 26.36 -13.78 7.14
CA ALA A 170 25.12 -13.62 6.38
C ALA A 170 24.22 -12.55 7.00
N LEU A 171 24.03 -12.60 8.32
CA LEU A 171 23.21 -11.62 9.03
C LEU A 171 23.77 -10.19 8.87
N ILE A 172 25.08 -10.01 9.01
CA ILE A 172 25.75 -8.72 8.79
C ILE A 172 25.51 -8.24 7.35
N VAL A 173 25.73 -9.11 6.37
CA VAL A 173 25.59 -8.78 4.94
C VAL A 173 24.15 -8.41 4.58
N ILE A 174 23.17 -9.15 5.11
CA ILE A 174 21.73 -8.84 4.93
C ILE A 174 21.39 -7.48 5.54
N CYS A 175 21.82 -7.22 6.78
CA CYS A 175 21.54 -5.95 7.45
C CYS A 175 22.22 -4.77 6.74
N LEU A 176 23.45 -4.91 6.27
CA LEU A 176 24.13 -3.88 5.47
C LEU A 176 23.42 -3.64 4.15
N GLY A 177 22.94 -4.69 3.48
CA GLY A 177 22.09 -4.56 2.29
C GLY A 177 20.80 -3.78 2.58
N GLY A 178 20.12 -4.08 3.68
CA GLY A 178 18.93 -3.34 4.13
C GLY A 178 19.23 -1.87 4.44
N LEU A 179 20.35 -1.58 5.10
CA LEU A 179 20.77 -0.20 5.38
C LEU A 179 21.09 0.59 4.10
N LEU A 180 21.65 -0.04 3.07
CA LEU A 180 21.89 0.62 1.78
C LEU A 180 20.60 1.01 1.09
N ASP A 181 19.52 0.26 1.28
CA ASP A 181 18.21 0.51 0.65
C ASP A 181 17.24 1.28 1.57
N SER A 182 17.62 1.64 2.79
CA SER A 182 16.75 2.25 3.83
C SER A 182 16.46 3.74 3.65
N HIS A 183 16.83 4.36 2.54
CA HIS A 183 16.70 5.82 2.34
C HIS A 183 17.38 6.68 3.43
N LEU A 184 18.27 6.11 4.24
CA LEU A 184 18.94 6.83 5.34
C LEU A 184 19.64 8.10 4.87
N LEU A 185 20.36 8.03 3.74
CA LEU A 185 21.06 9.20 3.17
C LEU A 185 20.09 10.31 2.75
N LEU A 186 18.94 9.95 2.18
CA LEU A 186 17.86 10.88 1.84
C LEU A 186 17.34 11.59 3.11
N LYS A 187 17.00 10.80 4.15
CA LYS A 187 16.51 11.35 5.43
C LYS A 187 17.53 12.23 6.12
N MET A 188 18.79 11.87 6.09
CA MET A 188 19.87 12.70 6.62
C MET A 188 20.04 14.02 5.82
N ALA A 189 19.88 13.99 4.50
CA ALA A 189 19.96 15.19 3.68
C ALA A 189 18.78 16.13 3.97
N VAL A 190 17.57 15.61 4.17
CA VAL A 190 16.41 16.39 4.57
C VAL A 190 16.57 16.95 5.99
N TRP A 191 16.98 16.13 6.94
CA TRP A 191 17.18 16.55 8.32
C TRP A 191 18.27 17.64 8.46
N SER A 192 19.33 17.58 7.66
CA SER A 192 20.40 18.59 7.63
C SER A 192 20.03 19.87 6.86
N GLY A 193 18.83 19.96 6.27
CA GLY A 193 18.39 21.09 5.45
C GLY A 193 19.07 21.18 4.07
N ARG A 194 19.88 20.19 3.69
CA ARG A 194 20.51 20.15 2.36
C ARG A 194 19.51 19.82 1.25
N LEU A 195 18.44 19.13 1.61
CA LEU A 195 17.34 18.77 0.73
C LEU A 195 16.03 19.25 1.35
N VAL A 196 15.27 20.03 0.61
CA VAL A 196 14.02 20.63 1.09
C VAL A 196 12.85 20.03 0.29
N PRO A 197 11.97 19.21 0.92
CA PRO A 197 10.78 18.70 0.24
C PRO A 197 9.83 19.82 -0.13
N ASP A 198 9.23 19.73 -1.31
CA ASP A 198 8.27 20.69 -1.86
C ASP A 198 6.84 20.14 -1.73
N LYS A 199 5.88 21.02 -1.37
CA LYS A 199 4.45 20.70 -1.22
C LYS A 199 3.56 21.41 -2.22
N GLU A 200 4.10 22.39 -2.92
CA GLU A 200 3.30 23.35 -3.70
C GLU A 200 3.29 23.00 -5.18
N HIS A 201 4.39 22.42 -5.70
CA HIS A 201 4.54 22.18 -7.12
C HIS A 201 4.13 20.75 -7.52
N ALA A 202 3.45 20.64 -8.66
CA ALA A 202 3.00 19.37 -9.24
C ALA A 202 3.92 18.87 -10.37
N TYR A 203 4.65 19.77 -11.02
CA TYR A 203 5.51 19.42 -12.16
C TYR A 203 6.98 19.42 -11.74
N ALA A 204 7.72 18.40 -12.16
CA ALA A 204 9.14 18.28 -11.82
C ALA A 204 10.00 19.47 -12.25
N SER A 205 9.61 20.20 -13.31
CA SER A 205 10.26 21.42 -13.79
C SER A 205 10.27 22.56 -12.76
N ASP A 206 9.25 22.62 -11.91
CA ASP A 206 8.97 23.76 -11.03
C ASP A 206 9.68 23.64 -9.68
N PHE A 207 10.22 22.44 -9.40
CA PHE A 207 10.95 22.16 -8.17
C PHE A 207 12.30 22.88 -8.13
N ALA A 208 12.58 23.54 -7.03
CA ALA A 208 13.86 24.20 -6.79
C ALA A 208 15.04 23.21 -6.80
N ALA A 209 16.25 23.70 -7.08
CA ALA A 209 17.45 22.87 -7.15
C ALA A 209 17.76 22.10 -5.86
N ASN A 210 17.43 22.67 -4.69
CA ASN A 210 17.57 22.02 -3.38
C ASN A 210 16.45 21.01 -3.05
N SER A 211 15.47 20.84 -3.94
CA SER A 211 14.41 19.81 -3.87
C SER A 211 14.64 18.70 -4.90
N ARG A 212 15.82 18.65 -5.52
CA ARG A 212 16.17 17.70 -6.59
C ARG A 212 17.38 16.84 -6.21
N LEU A 213 17.31 15.57 -6.58
CA LEU A 213 18.39 14.60 -6.47
C LEU A 213 18.91 14.24 -7.87
N SER A 214 20.23 14.15 -7.99
CA SER A 214 20.88 13.80 -9.26
C SER A 214 20.61 12.34 -9.66
N ALA A 215 20.76 12.03 -10.95
CA ALA A 215 20.63 10.68 -11.50
C ALA A 215 21.61 9.65 -10.89
N ASN A 216 22.62 10.08 -10.14
CA ASN A 216 23.64 9.23 -9.50
C ASN A 216 23.29 8.84 -8.05
N SER A 217 22.09 9.14 -7.56
CA SER A 217 21.65 8.72 -6.22
C SER A 217 21.86 7.22 -6.01
N LEU A 218 22.39 6.85 -4.83
CA LEU A 218 22.77 5.47 -4.51
C LEU A 218 21.55 4.55 -4.52
N SER A 219 20.51 4.93 -3.80
CA SER A 219 19.24 4.21 -3.71
C SER A 219 18.07 5.20 -3.73
N PHE A 220 16.98 4.81 -4.35
CA PHE A 220 15.74 5.56 -4.32
C PHE A 220 14.54 4.67 -4.67
N ARG A 221 13.37 5.12 -4.26
CA ARG A 221 12.07 4.59 -4.66
C ARG A 221 11.14 5.77 -4.91
N GLY A 222 10.74 5.96 -6.13
CA GLY A 222 9.88 7.07 -6.54
C GLY A 222 8.77 6.59 -7.46
N ASP A 223 7.70 7.34 -7.47
CA ASP A 223 6.50 7.06 -8.24
C ASP A 223 6.24 8.18 -9.23
N ILE A 224 5.59 7.86 -10.34
CA ILE A 224 5.10 8.83 -11.30
C ILE A 224 3.86 8.29 -12.00
N ASN A 225 2.87 9.16 -12.20
CA ASN A 225 1.77 8.93 -13.13
C ASN A 225 2.14 9.57 -14.46
N LEU A 226 2.42 8.75 -15.46
CA LEU A 226 2.84 9.19 -16.78
C LEU A 226 1.70 9.03 -17.77
N PRO A 227 1.13 10.13 -18.32
CA PRO A 227 0.11 10.07 -19.36
C PRO A 227 0.64 9.49 -20.66
N GLU A 228 -0.25 8.89 -21.46
CA GLU A 228 0.08 8.44 -22.82
C GLU A 228 0.67 9.57 -23.66
N ASN A 229 1.65 9.22 -24.48
CA ASN A 229 2.43 10.11 -25.33
C ASN A 229 3.30 11.15 -24.59
N GLN A 230 3.29 11.17 -23.27
CA GLN A 230 4.13 12.04 -22.46
C GLN A 230 5.48 11.40 -22.14
N THR A 231 6.44 12.24 -21.77
CA THR A 231 7.81 11.86 -21.50
C THR A 231 8.23 12.41 -20.14
N THR A 232 8.97 11.59 -19.38
CA THR A 232 9.59 12.01 -18.11
C THR A 232 11.05 11.60 -18.05
N ASP A 233 11.83 12.35 -17.31
CA ASP A 233 13.21 12.03 -16.97
C ASP A 233 13.45 12.09 -15.46
N ALA A 234 12.36 12.10 -14.68
CA ALA A 234 12.37 12.17 -13.23
C ALA A 234 11.21 11.40 -12.61
N VAL A 235 11.32 11.09 -11.32
CA VAL A 235 10.25 10.53 -10.48
C VAL A 235 10.16 11.28 -9.17
N PHE A 236 9.00 11.19 -8.51
CA PHE A 236 8.74 11.84 -7.24
C PHE A 236 8.97 10.88 -6.07
N LEU A 237 9.75 11.31 -5.09
CA LEU A 237 9.95 10.61 -3.83
C LEU A 237 9.11 11.31 -2.76
N ASN A 238 8.18 10.59 -2.17
CA ASN A 238 7.43 11.08 -1.02
C ASN A 238 8.31 11.08 0.24
N VAL A 239 8.36 12.21 0.94
CA VAL A 239 9.14 12.37 2.17
C VAL A 239 8.19 12.58 3.36
N ASN A 240 7.62 11.48 3.87
CA ASN A 240 6.88 11.42 5.15
C ASN A 240 5.94 12.61 5.37
N ASN A 241 4.95 12.83 4.49
CA ASN A 241 4.01 13.95 4.54
C ASN A 241 4.63 15.37 4.51
N ASN A 242 5.96 15.47 4.38
CA ASN A 242 6.65 16.76 4.28
C ASN A 242 6.74 17.30 2.85
N GLY A 243 6.17 16.59 1.89
CA GLY A 243 6.20 16.95 0.47
C GLY A 243 7.00 15.95 -0.36
N PHE A 244 7.32 16.36 -1.57
CA PHE A 244 8.01 15.53 -2.56
C PHE A 244 9.41 16.09 -2.85
N VAL A 245 10.27 15.18 -3.27
CA VAL A 245 11.59 15.46 -3.82
C VAL A 245 11.67 14.84 -5.20
N VAL A 246 12.22 15.55 -6.16
CA VAL A 246 12.41 15.06 -7.53
C VAL A 246 13.71 14.27 -7.61
N GLN A 247 13.64 13.02 -8.05
CA GLN A 247 14.79 12.18 -8.40
C GLN A 247 14.97 12.16 -9.91
N GLU A 248 16.07 12.69 -10.40
CA GLU A 248 16.43 12.63 -11.81
C GLU A 248 16.83 11.21 -12.23
N LEU A 249 16.50 10.84 -13.47
CA LEU A 249 16.84 9.55 -14.05
C LEU A 249 17.98 9.68 -15.05
N PRO A 250 18.82 8.65 -15.23
CA PRO A 250 19.88 8.63 -16.24
C PRO A 250 19.36 8.42 -17.67
N PHE A 251 18.06 8.27 -17.84
CA PHE A 251 17.35 8.06 -19.11
C PHE A 251 16.06 8.89 -19.13
N THR A 252 15.52 9.05 -20.30
CA THR A 252 14.20 9.60 -20.54
C THR A 252 13.23 8.44 -20.82
N LEU A 253 12.06 8.48 -20.24
CA LEU A 253 10.99 7.48 -20.40
C LEU A 253 9.80 8.11 -21.09
N LYS A 254 9.34 7.54 -22.19
CA LYS A 254 8.09 7.88 -22.87
C LYS A 254 7.09 6.76 -22.70
N LEU A 255 5.86 7.08 -22.31
CA LEU A 255 4.74 6.15 -22.40
C LEU A 255 4.13 6.25 -23.80
N ASN A 256 4.19 5.18 -24.57
CA ASN A 256 3.62 5.14 -25.90
C ASN A 256 2.13 4.78 -25.85
N LYS A 257 1.80 3.73 -25.07
CA LYS A 257 0.43 3.24 -24.93
C LYS A 257 0.24 2.55 -23.58
N PHE A 258 -0.93 2.73 -22.99
CA PHE A 258 -1.41 1.97 -21.84
C PHE A 258 -2.55 1.05 -22.25
N THR A 259 -2.55 -0.18 -21.75
CA THR A 259 -3.59 -1.18 -22.06
C THR A 259 -4.13 -1.73 -20.75
N LEU A 260 -5.44 -1.69 -20.57
CA LEU A 260 -6.15 -2.23 -19.41
C LEU A 260 -7.12 -3.32 -19.87
N GLN A 261 -7.05 -4.48 -19.24
CA GLN A 261 -8.01 -5.57 -19.43
C GLN A 261 -8.76 -5.82 -18.13
N HIS A 262 -10.05 -6.09 -18.24
CA HIS A 262 -10.92 -6.39 -17.10
C HIS A 262 -11.40 -7.84 -17.10
N TYR A 263 -11.67 -8.38 -15.92
CA TYR A 263 -12.46 -9.59 -15.77
C TYR A 263 -13.93 -9.31 -16.09
N SER A 264 -14.73 -10.37 -16.24
CA SER A 264 -16.19 -10.25 -16.45
C SER A 264 -16.92 -9.55 -15.30
N ASN A 265 -16.35 -9.54 -14.09
CA ASN A 265 -16.86 -8.81 -12.93
C ASN A 265 -16.37 -7.34 -12.88
N GLY A 266 -15.70 -6.85 -13.92
CA GLY A 266 -15.18 -5.49 -14.03
C GLY A 266 -13.93 -5.17 -13.23
N MET A 267 -13.38 -6.11 -12.48
CA MET A 267 -12.10 -5.90 -11.82
C MET A 267 -10.94 -5.90 -12.84
N PRO A 268 -9.92 -5.05 -12.65
CA PRO A 268 -8.72 -5.10 -13.49
C PRO A 268 -8.09 -6.49 -13.48
N LYS A 269 -7.87 -7.06 -14.67
CA LYS A 269 -7.27 -8.37 -14.87
C LYS A 269 -5.78 -8.26 -15.15
N ASP A 270 -5.43 -7.40 -16.08
CA ASP A 270 -4.05 -7.12 -16.49
C ASP A 270 -3.96 -5.70 -17.01
N TYR A 271 -2.85 -5.05 -16.77
CA TYR A 271 -2.53 -3.75 -17.34
C TYR A 271 -1.05 -3.67 -17.67
N ALA A 272 -0.77 -3.05 -18.82
CA ALA A 272 0.54 -3.00 -19.42
C ALA A 272 0.84 -1.62 -19.99
N SER A 273 2.09 -1.20 -19.86
CA SER A 273 2.62 0.04 -20.40
C SER A 273 3.67 -0.25 -21.46
N GLU A 274 3.41 0.15 -22.69
CA GLU A 274 4.40 0.17 -23.77
C GLU A 274 5.23 1.45 -23.64
N ILE A 275 6.52 1.27 -23.37
CA ILE A 275 7.42 2.39 -23.07
C ILE A 275 8.61 2.44 -24.04
N THR A 276 9.10 3.65 -24.30
CA THR A 276 10.38 3.89 -24.95
C THR A 276 11.34 4.51 -23.95
N ILE A 277 12.49 3.88 -23.76
CA ILE A 277 13.57 4.33 -22.88
C ILE A 277 14.69 4.90 -23.74
N THR A 278 15.11 6.13 -23.50
CA THR A 278 16.20 6.79 -24.23
C THR A 278 17.32 7.12 -23.26
N ASP A 279 18.51 6.58 -23.46
CA ASP A 279 19.70 6.91 -22.66
C ASP A 279 20.11 8.38 -22.88
N LYS A 280 20.27 9.15 -21.80
CA LYS A 280 20.61 10.57 -21.86
C LYS A 280 22.04 10.83 -22.36
N LYS A 281 22.95 9.86 -22.23
CA LYS A 281 24.35 10.00 -22.61
C LYS A 281 24.60 9.57 -24.05
N THR A 282 24.03 8.46 -24.46
CA THR A 282 24.27 7.85 -25.79
C THR A 282 23.20 8.19 -26.81
N GLY A 283 22.00 8.61 -26.38
CA GLY A 283 20.83 8.79 -27.23
C GLY A 283 20.22 7.46 -27.73
N GLU A 284 20.74 6.33 -27.30
CA GLU A 284 20.23 5.00 -27.70
C GLU A 284 18.81 4.80 -27.13
N THR A 285 17.92 4.26 -27.98
CA THR A 285 16.52 4.01 -27.63
C THR A 285 16.23 2.53 -27.53
N LYS A 286 15.40 2.14 -26.56
CA LYS A 286 14.93 0.78 -26.34
C LYS A 286 13.45 0.78 -26.05
N ASN A 287 12.68 0.00 -26.80
CA ASN A 287 11.27 -0.26 -26.51
C ASN A 287 11.14 -1.43 -25.53
N ALA A 288 10.19 -1.32 -24.61
CA ALA A 288 9.89 -2.35 -23.64
C ALA A 288 8.41 -2.31 -23.24
N VAL A 289 7.92 -3.40 -22.66
CA VAL A 289 6.58 -3.49 -22.08
C VAL A 289 6.71 -3.81 -20.60
N VAL A 290 6.18 -2.93 -19.75
CA VAL A 290 6.10 -3.13 -18.31
C VAL A 290 4.70 -3.64 -17.96
N ARG A 291 4.62 -4.73 -17.19
CA ARG A 291 3.35 -5.30 -16.72
C ARG A 291 3.42 -5.58 -15.21
N VAL A 292 2.27 -5.83 -14.63
CA VAL A 292 2.20 -6.32 -13.24
C VAL A 292 3.06 -7.58 -13.09
N ASN A 293 3.94 -7.60 -12.10
CA ASN A 293 4.91 -8.68 -11.82
C ASN A 293 5.97 -8.93 -12.93
N HIS A 294 5.99 -8.13 -14.01
CA HIS A 294 7.00 -8.19 -15.07
C HIS A 294 7.71 -6.83 -15.23
N PRO A 295 8.58 -6.46 -14.28
CA PRO A 295 9.30 -5.19 -14.32
C PRO A 295 10.40 -5.19 -15.39
N VAL A 296 10.76 -3.99 -15.84
CA VAL A 296 11.88 -3.76 -16.74
C VAL A 296 13.02 -3.10 -15.99
N SER A 297 14.25 -3.60 -16.16
CA SER A 297 15.45 -3.02 -15.53
C SER A 297 16.38 -2.41 -16.57
N THR A 298 16.83 -1.19 -16.30
CA THR A 298 17.78 -0.45 -17.12
C THR A 298 18.61 0.52 -16.27
N HIS A 299 19.90 0.74 -16.58
CA HIS A 299 20.78 1.68 -15.87
C HIS A 299 20.80 1.50 -14.33
N GLY A 300 20.59 0.28 -13.85
CA GLY A 300 20.49 -0.02 -12.42
C GLY A 300 19.18 0.45 -11.76
N VAL A 301 18.21 0.92 -12.55
CA VAL A 301 16.86 1.27 -12.13
C VAL A 301 15.91 0.17 -12.60
N THR A 302 15.00 -0.25 -11.73
CA THR A 302 13.92 -1.19 -12.08
C THR A 302 12.60 -0.43 -12.11
N ILE A 303 11.87 -0.56 -13.21
CA ILE A 303 10.59 0.08 -13.50
C ILE A 303 9.49 -0.96 -13.29
N TYR A 304 8.58 -0.70 -12.37
CA TYR A 304 7.43 -1.53 -12.02
C TYR A 304 6.14 -0.88 -12.48
N GLN A 305 5.19 -1.67 -12.92
CA GLN A 305 3.81 -1.26 -13.09
C GLN A 305 3.15 -1.25 -11.70
N ALA A 306 2.86 -0.08 -11.15
CA ALA A 306 2.33 0.09 -9.81
C ALA A 306 0.81 0.36 -9.79
N GLY A 307 0.31 1.04 -10.81
CA GLY A 307 -1.10 1.42 -10.92
C GLY A 307 -1.40 2.04 -12.27
N PHE A 308 -2.57 2.62 -12.36
CA PHE A 308 -3.00 3.40 -13.51
C PHE A 308 -4.02 4.45 -13.03
N GLY A 309 -4.29 5.42 -13.87
CA GLY A 309 -5.25 6.48 -13.58
C GLY A 309 -5.53 7.33 -14.81
N ASP A 310 -6.18 8.43 -14.59
CA ASP A 310 -6.43 9.43 -15.61
C ASP A 310 -5.18 10.29 -15.85
N GLY A 311 -4.93 10.61 -17.12
CA GLY A 311 -3.75 11.35 -17.58
C GLY A 311 -4.01 12.84 -17.86
N GLY A 312 -5.08 13.41 -17.33
CA GLY A 312 -5.48 14.78 -17.62
C GLY A 312 -6.46 14.87 -18.79
N SER A 313 -7.45 13.99 -18.79
CA SER A 313 -8.50 13.92 -19.80
C SER A 313 -9.23 15.27 -19.98
N PRO A 314 -9.42 15.77 -21.20
CA PRO A 314 -10.32 16.90 -21.46
C PRO A 314 -11.77 16.53 -21.09
N LEU A 315 -12.39 17.37 -20.29
CA LEU A 315 -13.76 17.21 -19.81
C LEU A 315 -14.61 18.39 -20.28
N GLU A 316 -15.82 18.11 -20.72
CA GLU A 316 -16.82 19.14 -21.04
C GLU A 316 -18.04 18.96 -20.16
N PHE A 317 -18.44 20.02 -19.46
CA PHE A 317 -19.58 20.04 -18.58
C PHE A 317 -20.68 20.97 -19.10
N ASP A 318 -21.92 20.57 -18.88
CA ASP A 318 -23.05 21.49 -18.80
C ASP A 318 -23.13 22.01 -17.35
N MET A 319 -22.83 23.31 -17.16
CA MET A 319 -22.82 23.98 -15.88
C MET A 319 -24.08 24.80 -15.69
N TRP A 320 -24.78 24.54 -14.59
CA TRP A 320 -25.99 25.24 -14.21
C TRP A 320 -25.74 26.18 -13.04
N ALA A 321 -26.01 27.47 -13.22
CA ALA A 321 -26.00 28.40 -12.09
C ALA A 321 -27.39 28.34 -11.40
N LEU A 322 -27.42 27.74 -10.20
CA LEU A 322 -28.68 27.55 -9.48
C LEU A 322 -29.41 28.86 -9.09
N PRO A 323 -28.73 29.98 -8.78
CA PRO A 323 -29.37 31.27 -8.56
C PRO A 323 -29.92 31.91 -9.82
N ASP A 324 -29.41 31.57 -11.01
CA ASP A 324 -29.80 32.18 -12.27
C ASP A 324 -31.31 31.86 -12.58
N PRO A 325 -32.11 32.86 -12.93
CA PRO A 325 -33.45 32.62 -13.41
C PRO A 325 -33.49 31.95 -14.78
N ASN A 326 -32.38 31.96 -15.56
CA ASN A 326 -32.31 31.28 -16.85
C ASN A 326 -31.79 29.85 -16.68
N PRO A 327 -32.61 28.81 -17.01
CA PRO A 327 -32.22 27.42 -16.79
C PRO A 327 -31.30 26.84 -17.87
N LYS A 328 -30.70 27.64 -18.73
CA LYS A 328 -29.83 27.14 -19.79
C LYS A 328 -28.43 26.85 -19.22
N PRO A 329 -27.86 25.67 -19.50
CA PRO A 329 -26.52 25.38 -19.07
C PRO A 329 -25.47 26.16 -19.87
N VAL A 330 -24.37 26.49 -19.23
CA VAL A 330 -23.17 27.06 -19.87
C VAL A 330 -22.14 25.95 -20.02
N SER A 331 -21.52 25.83 -21.22
CA SER A 331 -20.44 24.85 -21.42
C SER A 331 -19.19 25.27 -20.68
N LEU A 332 -18.68 24.39 -19.82
CA LEU A 332 -17.40 24.53 -19.13
C LEU A 332 -16.45 23.45 -19.65
N LYS A 333 -15.32 23.85 -20.22
CA LYS A 333 -14.26 22.96 -20.69
C LYS A 333 -13.05 23.07 -19.77
N VAL A 334 -12.61 21.94 -19.25
CA VAL A 334 -11.49 21.85 -18.31
C VAL A 334 -10.79 20.50 -18.50
N ARG A 335 -9.57 20.37 -18.01
CA ARG A 335 -8.92 19.06 -17.88
C ARG A 335 -9.19 18.47 -16.50
N SER A 336 -9.26 17.16 -16.41
CA SER A 336 -9.11 16.49 -15.12
C SER A 336 -7.75 16.87 -14.52
N HIS A 337 -7.67 16.99 -13.20
CA HIS A 337 -6.53 17.58 -12.47
C HIS A 337 -6.26 19.07 -12.81
N GLY A 338 -7.20 19.74 -13.50
CA GLY A 338 -7.15 21.16 -13.80
C GLY A 338 -8.01 22.01 -12.86
N GLU A 339 -7.99 23.29 -13.09
CA GLU A 339 -8.74 24.28 -12.31
C GLU A 339 -9.56 25.19 -13.23
N ALA A 340 -10.63 25.74 -12.67
CA ALA A 340 -11.44 26.77 -13.32
C ALA A 340 -11.92 27.78 -12.28
N GLU A 341 -12.03 29.04 -12.68
CA GLU A 341 -12.63 30.12 -11.87
C GLU A 341 -13.93 30.56 -12.51
N ILE A 342 -15.01 30.56 -11.74
CA ILE A 342 -16.34 30.90 -12.20
C ILE A 342 -16.86 32.10 -11.40
N PRO A 343 -16.93 33.29 -11.98
CA PRO A 343 -17.54 34.44 -11.34
C PRO A 343 -19.09 34.27 -11.37
N LEU A 344 -19.72 34.42 -10.20
CA LEU A 344 -21.18 34.39 -10.06
C LEU A 344 -21.62 35.45 -9.05
N GLY A 345 -22.19 36.55 -9.55
CA GLY A 345 -22.46 37.75 -8.75
C GLY A 345 -21.15 38.34 -8.19
N ASP A 346 -21.11 38.61 -6.88
CA ASP A 346 -19.97 39.18 -6.19
C ASP A 346 -18.94 38.13 -5.72
N THR A 347 -19.20 36.84 -6.00
CA THR A 347 -18.36 35.74 -5.54
C THR A 347 -17.72 35.04 -6.73
N THR A 348 -16.42 34.75 -6.62
CA THR A 348 -15.70 33.88 -7.57
C THR A 348 -15.53 32.51 -6.94
N TYR A 349 -15.97 31.48 -7.62
CA TYR A 349 -15.85 30.09 -7.22
C TYR A 349 -14.65 29.45 -7.93
N ARG A 350 -13.72 28.91 -7.16
CA ARG A 350 -12.58 28.15 -7.67
C ARG A 350 -12.93 26.67 -7.67
N LEU A 351 -12.90 26.05 -8.83
CA LEU A 351 -13.15 24.64 -9.05
C LEU A 351 -11.81 23.92 -9.27
N VAL A 352 -11.57 22.85 -8.52
CA VAL A 352 -10.37 22.01 -8.67
C VAL A 352 -10.83 20.59 -8.94
N PHE A 353 -10.52 20.06 -10.13
CA PHE A 353 -10.90 18.72 -10.55
C PHE A 353 -9.82 17.74 -10.09
N SER A 354 -10.16 16.82 -9.20
CA SER A 354 -9.20 15.98 -8.48
C SER A 354 -9.17 14.53 -8.94
N ASP A 355 -10.27 13.99 -9.45
CA ASP A 355 -10.36 12.59 -9.89
C ASP A 355 -11.38 12.46 -11.03
N PHE A 356 -11.00 11.70 -12.04
CA PHE A 356 -11.88 11.31 -13.15
C PHE A 356 -11.70 9.81 -13.42
N LYS A 357 -12.82 9.10 -13.51
CA LYS A 357 -12.87 7.68 -13.86
C LYS A 357 -13.81 7.49 -15.05
N SER A 358 -13.29 7.06 -16.16
CA SER A 358 -14.07 6.76 -17.36
C SER A 358 -15.00 5.55 -17.19
N THR A 359 -14.59 4.62 -16.34
CA THR A 359 -15.27 3.35 -16.11
C THR A 359 -15.49 3.14 -14.61
N ASN A 360 -16.75 2.91 -14.22
CA ASN A 360 -17.13 2.53 -12.87
C ASN A 360 -17.98 1.27 -12.93
N VAL A 361 -17.49 0.22 -12.31
CA VAL A 361 -18.15 -1.07 -12.31
C VAL A 361 -18.82 -1.28 -10.96
N GLN A 362 -20.13 -1.47 -10.97
CA GLN A 362 -20.94 -1.77 -9.79
C GLN A 362 -21.50 -3.18 -9.89
N THR A 363 -21.40 -3.92 -8.79
CA THR A 363 -22.14 -5.18 -8.62
C THR A 363 -23.55 -4.86 -8.14
N ASP A 364 -24.52 -5.63 -8.61
CA ASP A 364 -25.88 -5.55 -8.10
C ASP A 364 -25.89 -6.05 -6.65
N GLU A 365 -26.24 -5.17 -5.70
CA GLU A 365 -26.27 -5.51 -4.27
C GLU A 365 -27.36 -6.53 -3.93
N GLU A 366 -28.48 -6.52 -4.68
CA GLU A 366 -29.60 -7.46 -4.50
C GLU A 366 -29.30 -8.83 -5.12
N ASN A 367 -28.51 -8.85 -6.20
CA ASN A 367 -28.15 -10.05 -6.94
C ASN A 367 -26.63 -10.10 -7.25
N PRO A 368 -25.76 -10.41 -6.27
CA PRO A 368 -24.31 -10.40 -6.45
C PRO A 368 -23.77 -11.37 -7.52
N ASN A 369 -24.60 -12.31 -7.97
CA ASN A 369 -24.27 -13.28 -9.02
C ASN A 369 -24.45 -12.73 -10.45
N LEU A 370 -25.08 -11.57 -10.59
CA LEU A 370 -25.17 -10.91 -11.90
C LEU A 370 -23.82 -10.32 -12.29
N PRO A 371 -23.51 -10.27 -13.60
CA PRO A 371 -22.31 -9.60 -14.06
C PRO A 371 -22.32 -8.13 -13.62
N ALA A 372 -21.21 -7.67 -13.09
CA ALA A 372 -21.06 -6.28 -12.72
C ALA A 372 -21.24 -5.37 -13.95
N LYS A 373 -21.96 -4.26 -13.78
CA LYS A 373 -22.32 -3.34 -14.85
C LYS A 373 -21.48 -2.07 -14.77
N ASN A 374 -20.92 -1.64 -15.90
CA ASN A 374 -20.34 -0.31 -15.99
C ASN A 374 -21.45 0.75 -15.96
N VAL A 375 -21.43 1.59 -14.94
CA VAL A 375 -22.43 2.66 -14.70
C VAL A 375 -22.00 4.02 -15.28
N GLY A 376 -20.91 4.03 -16.04
CA GLY A 376 -20.43 5.24 -16.74
C GLY A 376 -19.35 6.00 -15.96
N ALA A 377 -18.92 7.10 -16.54
CA ALA A 377 -17.88 7.94 -15.98
C ALA A 377 -18.34 8.69 -14.72
N THR A 378 -17.38 8.92 -13.80
CA THR A 378 -17.56 9.80 -12.64
C THR A 378 -16.45 10.85 -12.60
N VAL A 379 -16.80 11.99 -12.03
CA VAL A 379 -15.83 13.06 -11.78
C VAL A 379 -15.95 13.53 -10.33
N THR A 380 -14.80 13.78 -9.69
CA THR A 380 -14.72 14.37 -8.37
C THR A 380 -13.99 15.71 -8.45
N TYR A 381 -14.56 16.72 -7.84
CA TYR A 381 -14.01 18.07 -7.83
C TYR A 381 -14.33 18.79 -6.52
N THR A 382 -13.53 19.79 -6.21
CA THR A 382 -13.73 20.68 -5.07
C THR A 382 -14.17 22.03 -5.58
N ILE A 383 -15.13 22.65 -4.91
CA ILE A 383 -15.50 24.06 -5.14
C ILE A 383 -15.22 24.82 -3.86
N ALA A 384 -14.44 25.88 -3.98
CA ALA A 384 -14.13 26.84 -2.92
C ALA A 384 -14.67 28.23 -3.28
N ASP A 385 -15.16 28.96 -2.30
CA ASP A 385 -15.57 30.36 -2.43
C ASP A 385 -14.49 31.33 -1.91
N ASN A 386 -14.73 32.64 -2.07
CA ASN A 386 -13.83 33.68 -1.59
C ASN A 386 -13.72 33.76 -0.05
N ALA A 387 -14.66 33.12 0.69
CA ALA A 387 -14.64 33.07 2.14
C ALA A 387 -13.84 31.87 2.68
N GLY A 388 -13.29 31.03 1.79
CA GLY A 388 -12.53 29.85 2.13
C GLY A 388 -13.39 28.62 2.48
N GLN A 389 -14.71 28.69 2.29
CA GLN A 389 -15.56 27.51 2.40
C GLN A 389 -15.32 26.63 1.19
N ASN A 390 -15.06 25.35 1.44
CA ASN A 390 -14.82 24.38 0.38
C ASN A 390 -15.66 23.12 0.60
N TRP A 391 -16.09 22.54 -0.52
CA TRP A 391 -16.89 21.32 -0.57
C TRP A 391 -16.40 20.42 -1.67
N VAL A 392 -16.40 19.12 -1.40
CA VAL A 392 -16.03 18.09 -2.36
C VAL A 392 -17.31 17.50 -2.96
N PHE A 393 -17.36 17.47 -4.28
CA PHE A 393 -18.44 16.93 -5.07
C PHE A 393 -18.00 15.72 -5.85
N THR A 394 -18.92 14.78 -6.07
CA THR A 394 -18.76 13.68 -7.02
C THR A 394 -20.09 13.43 -7.74
N ASN A 395 -20.04 13.25 -9.05
CA ASN A 395 -21.23 12.97 -9.83
C ASN A 395 -20.98 12.01 -10.98
N TYR A 396 -22.02 11.29 -11.34
CA TYR A 396 -22.03 10.39 -12.49
C TYR A 396 -22.36 11.16 -13.75
N MET A 397 -21.70 10.79 -14.85
CA MET A 397 -22.00 11.34 -16.17
C MET A 397 -23.37 10.90 -16.67
N LEU A 398 -23.70 9.62 -16.48
CA LEU A 398 -24.93 9.01 -16.96
C LEU A 398 -25.94 8.85 -15.80
N PRO A 399 -27.25 8.94 -16.10
CA PRO A 399 -28.25 8.64 -15.10
C PRO A 399 -28.19 7.15 -14.70
N GLN A 400 -28.34 6.90 -13.40
CA GLN A 400 -28.38 5.56 -12.84
C GLN A 400 -29.83 5.10 -12.66
N MET A 401 -30.09 3.84 -13.00
CA MET A 401 -31.42 3.26 -12.84
C MET A 401 -31.64 2.84 -11.38
N ARG A 402 -32.74 3.32 -10.81
CA ARG A 402 -33.24 2.92 -9.50
C ARG A 402 -34.72 2.65 -9.56
N GLU A 403 -35.16 1.46 -9.20
CA GLU A 403 -36.57 1.05 -9.25
C GLU A 403 -37.22 1.25 -10.64
N GLY A 404 -36.45 1.11 -11.73
CA GLY A 404 -36.92 1.30 -13.11
C GLY A 404 -36.93 2.74 -13.61
N TYR A 405 -36.50 3.72 -12.80
CA TYR A 405 -36.43 5.13 -13.16
C TYR A 405 -34.98 5.62 -13.17
N ALA A 406 -34.70 6.62 -14.00
CA ALA A 406 -33.36 7.16 -14.21
C ALA A 406 -33.09 8.41 -13.35
N TYR A 407 -31.96 8.45 -12.64
CA TYR A 407 -31.57 9.57 -11.78
C TYR A 407 -30.09 9.92 -11.97
N TYR A 408 -29.79 11.21 -11.95
CA TYR A 408 -28.46 11.73 -11.79
C TYR A 408 -28.13 11.88 -10.31
N PHE A 409 -27.06 11.25 -9.86
CA PHE A 409 -26.62 11.32 -8.46
C PHE A 409 -25.47 12.32 -8.30
N TYR A 410 -25.66 13.25 -7.38
CA TYR A 410 -24.69 14.25 -6.98
C TYR A 410 -24.32 14.02 -5.52
N GLY A 411 -23.08 13.59 -5.28
CA GLY A 411 -22.53 13.44 -3.94
C GLY A 411 -21.88 14.75 -3.49
N VAL A 412 -22.08 15.11 -2.23
CA VAL A 412 -21.46 16.27 -1.61
C VAL A 412 -20.99 15.93 -0.21
N ARG A 413 -19.79 16.40 0.16
CA ARG A 413 -19.23 16.26 1.51
C ARG A 413 -18.30 17.42 1.84
N GLN A 414 -18.03 17.63 3.13
CA GLN A 414 -16.88 18.44 3.55
C GLN A 414 -15.57 17.67 3.30
N PRO A 415 -14.42 18.35 3.18
CA PRO A 415 -13.15 17.68 2.88
C PRO A 415 -12.75 16.58 3.86
N LEU A 416 -13.13 16.70 5.13
CA LEU A 416 -12.80 15.74 6.20
C LEU A 416 -13.91 14.71 6.46
N ASP A 417 -15.08 14.85 5.85
CA ASP A 417 -16.16 13.89 6.01
C ASP A 417 -15.80 12.58 5.29
N PRO A 418 -16.01 11.41 5.90
CA PRO A 418 -15.69 10.13 5.27
C PRO A 418 -16.68 9.74 4.18
N ALA A 419 -17.93 10.22 4.22
CA ALA A 419 -19.01 9.79 3.33
C ALA A 419 -19.66 10.97 2.57
N PHE A 420 -20.09 10.70 1.34
CA PHE A 420 -20.88 11.62 0.56
C PHE A 420 -22.36 11.57 0.96
N ARG A 421 -23.00 12.74 1.05
CA ARG A 421 -24.46 12.88 1.05
C ARG A 421 -24.91 13.00 -0.41
N TRP A 422 -25.91 12.24 -0.78
CA TRP A 422 -26.36 12.14 -2.17
C TRP A 422 -27.65 12.89 -2.40
N VAL A 423 -27.70 13.67 -3.48
CA VAL A 423 -28.90 14.24 -4.04
C VAL A 423 -29.18 13.53 -5.36
N ALA A 424 -30.37 12.96 -5.48
CA ALA A 424 -30.83 12.30 -6.71
C ALA A 424 -31.73 13.27 -7.49
N LEU A 425 -31.35 13.58 -8.72
CA LEU A 425 -32.13 14.43 -9.63
C LEU A 425 -32.76 13.53 -10.70
N PRO A 426 -34.10 13.55 -10.88
CA PRO A 426 -34.74 12.69 -11.84
C PRO A 426 -34.40 13.12 -13.27
N ALA A 427 -34.05 12.15 -14.11
CA ALA A 427 -33.96 12.35 -15.55
C ALA A 427 -35.32 12.28 -16.19
N ASP A 428 -35.51 13.08 -17.24
CA ASP A 428 -36.73 13.03 -18.05
C ASP A 428 -36.73 11.83 -19.01
N ASN A 429 -37.82 11.69 -19.81
CA ASN A 429 -37.96 10.58 -20.76
C ASN A 429 -36.90 10.55 -21.86
N SER A 430 -36.15 11.63 -22.06
CA SER A 430 -35.00 11.68 -22.97
C SER A 430 -33.67 11.33 -22.27
N GLY A 431 -33.70 11.09 -20.98
CA GLY A 431 -32.52 10.88 -20.16
C GLY A 431 -31.78 12.18 -19.79
N SER A 432 -32.45 13.34 -19.92
CA SER A 432 -31.87 14.66 -19.66
C SER A 432 -32.32 15.24 -18.31
N LEU A 433 -31.55 16.18 -17.76
CA LEU A 433 -31.91 17.00 -16.60
C LEU A 433 -32.79 18.22 -16.98
N ASN A 434 -32.94 18.51 -18.25
CA ASN A 434 -33.55 19.75 -18.71
C ASN A 434 -34.97 19.98 -18.14
N THR A 435 -35.83 18.97 -18.22
CA THR A 435 -37.20 19.09 -17.69
C THR A 435 -37.24 19.41 -16.21
N PHE A 436 -36.37 18.73 -15.41
CA PHE A 436 -36.27 19.04 -13.99
C PHE A 436 -35.75 20.47 -13.74
N MET A 437 -34.76 20.93 -14.49
CA MET A 437 -34.23 22.29 -14.33
C MET A 437 -35.24 23.37 -14.74
N PHE A 438 -36.06 23.14 -15.77
CA PHE A 438 -37.17 24.01 -16.10
C PHE A 438 -38.27 23.99 -15.04
N MET A 439 -38.61 22.83 -14.47
CA MET A 439 -39.49 22.71 -13.31
C MET A 439 -38.99 23.53 -12.13
N ARG A 440 -37.70 23.39 -11.82
CA ARG A 440 -37.05 24.14 -10.75
C ARG A 440 -37.14 25.66 -10.95
N GLN A 441 -36.92 26.14 -12.17
CA GLN A 441 -37.13 27.55 -12.51
C GLN A 441 -38.58 27.96 -12.30
N ALA A 442 -39.51 27.17 -12.80
CA ALA A 442 -40.95 27.46 -12.71
C ALA A 442 -41.44 27.58 -11.25
N TRP A 443 -40.89 26.78 -10.32
CA TRP A 443 -41.16 26.93 -8.87
C TRP A 443 -40.63 28.24 -8.29
N ARG A 444 -39.67 28.91 -8.93
CA ARG A 444 -39.10 30.20 -8.50
C ARG A 444 -39.68 31.40 -9.24
N ASP A 445 -40.51 31.17 -10.24
CA ASP A 445 -41.21 32.22 -10.98
C ASP A 445 -42.53 32.53 -10.31
N GLU A 446 -42.56 33.62 -9.54
CA GLU A 446 -43.74 34.06 -8.80
C GLU A 446 -44.96 34.32 -9.73
N THR A 447 -44.73 34.86 -10.92
CA THR A 447 -45.79 35.09 -11.90
C THR A 447 -46.41 33.78 -12.35
N MET A 448 -45.58 32.79 -12.65
CA MET A 448 -46.04 31.46 -13.06
C MET A 448 -46.80 30.75 -11.95
N LEU A 449 -46.32 30.84 -10.69
CA LEU A 449 -47.01 30.26 -9.55
C LEU A 449 -48.35 30.88 -9.28
N ASN A 450 -48.49 32.20 -9.40
CA ASN A 450 -49.78 32.90 -9.24
C ASN A 450 -50.78 32.52 -10.35
N GLN A 451 -50.35 32.49 -11.61
CA GLN A 451 -51.19 32.02 -12.73
C GLN A 451 -51.59 30.54 -12.57
N LEU A 452 -50.74 29.70 -12.01
CA LEU A 452 -51.07 28.31 -11.72
C LEU A 452 -52.12 28.20 -10.62
N ALA A 453 -51.97 28.97 -9.54
CA ALA A 453 -52.94 29.00 -8.46
C ALA A 453 -54.33 29.53 -8.93
N GLU A 454 -54.36 30.57 -9.77
CA GLU A 454 -55.59 31.07 -10.40
C GLU A 454 -56.26 30.00 -11.27
N HIS A 455 -55.46 29.29 -12.07
CA HIS A 455 -55.98 28.20 -12.91
C HIS A 455 -56.62 27.09 -12.07
N ILE A 456 -55.94 26.65 -10.99
CA ILE A 456 -56.44 25.63 -10.07
C ILE A 456 -57.72 26.12 -9.37
N ALA A 457 -57.72 27.36 -8.89
CA ALA A 457 -58.87 27.95 -8.23
C ALA A 457 -60.09 28.12 -9.17
N SER A 458 -59.90 28.36 -10.48
CA SER A 458 -60.93 28.45 -11.46
C SER A 458 -61.81 27.20 -11.58
N SER A 459 -61.21 26.03 -11.27
CA SER A 459 -61.87 24.72 -11.28
C SER A 459 -62.74 24.48 -10.02
N ALA A 460 -62.59 25.32 -8.98
CA ALA A 460 -63.32 25.18 -7.72
C ALA A 460 -64.72 25.82 -7.84
N PRO A 461 -65.73 25.40 -7.04
CA PRO A 461 -67.07 26.08 -6.95
C PRO A 461 -66.87 27.55 -6.64
N GLN A 462 -67.77 28.39 -7.25
CA GLN A 462 -67.66 29.86 -7.21
C GLN A 462 -67.48 30.42 -5.77
N GLU A 463 -68.17 29.86 -4.80
CA GLU A 463 -68.13 30.26 -3.39
C GLU A 463 -66.80 29.94 -2.71
N GLN A 464 -66.03 29.00 -3.24
CA GLN A 464 -64.74 28.52 -2.65
C GLN A 464 -63.56 29.07 -3.42
N ARG A 465 -63.71 29.70 -4.58
CA ARG A 465 -62.61 30.13 -5.45
C ARG A 465 -61.54 30.98 -4.73
N GLU A 466 -62.00 32.00 -3.99
CA GLU A 466 -61.07 32.88 -3.29
C GLU A 466 -60.27 32.15 -2.18
N LYS A 467 -60.95 31.26 -1.44
CA LYS A 467 -60.28 30.43 -0.41
C LYS A 467 -59.28 29.47 -1.02
N THR A 468 -59.68 28.80 -2.11
CA THR A 468 -58.80 27.87 -2.85
C THR A 468 -57.58 28.60 -3.43
N LEU A 469 -57.81 29.81 -4.00
CA LEU A 469 -56.73 30.63 -4.54
C LEU A 469 -55.71 30.97 -3.46
N LYS A 470 -56.11 31.56 -2.33
CA LYS A 470 -55.23 31.94 -1.23
C LYS A 470 -54.49 30.74 -0.63
N PHE A 471 -55.20 29.64 -0.45
CA PHE A 471 -54.62 28.40 0.08
C PHE A 471 -53.54 27.82 -0.86
N THR A 472 -53.87 27.71 -2.15
CA THR A 472 -52.91 27.20 -3.16
C THR A 472 -51.72 28.13 -3.32
N GLN A 473 -51.93 29.45 -3.40
CA GLN A 473 -50.82 30.42 -3.43
C GLN A 473 -49.90 30.26 -2.23
N GLY A 474 -50.47 30.19 -1.00
CA GLY A 474 -49.67 30.01 0.21
C GLY A 474 -48.81 28.75 0.19
N ILE A 475 -49.38 27.63 -0.27
CA ILE A 475 -48.63 26.37 -0.38
C ILE A 475 -47.51 26.46 -1.42
N LEU A 476 -47.81 27.01 -2.60
CA LEU A 476 -46.81 27.14 -3.66
C LEU A 476 -45.66 28.07 -3.26
N HIS A 477 -45.93 29.17 -2.57
CA HIS A 477 -44.88 30.04 -2.04
C HIS A 477 -44.05 29.37 -0.94
N LEU A 478 -44.68 28.63 -0.02
CA LEU A 478 -43.97 27.84 0.96
C LEU A 478 -43.04 26.79 0.29
N PHE A 479 -43.59 26.06 -0.69
CA PHE A 479 -42.78 25.07 -1.40
C PHE A 479 -41.63 25.73 -2.19
N ALA A 480 -41.88 26.84 -2.87
CA ALA A 480 -40.89 27.61 -3.58
C ALA A 480 -39.71 28.08 -2.67
N ALA A 481 -40.02 28.45 -1.44
CA ALA A 481 -39.04 28.95 -0.49
C ALA A 481 -38.04 27.86 0.01
N GLY A 482 -38.47 26.59 0.10
CA GLY A 482 -37.55 25.54 0.64
C GLY A 482 -38.08 24.10 0.48
N GLY A 483 -39.00 23.85 -0.43
CA GLY A 483 -39.54 22.52 -0.68
C GLY A 483 -40.39 22.00 0.48
N TYR A 484 -40.36 20.72 0.75
CA TYR A 484 -41.07 20.08 1.85
C TYR A 484 -40.68 20.62 3.22
N ALA A 485 -39.42 21.00 3.39
CA ALA A 485 -38.92 21.45 4.70
C ALA A 485 -39.66 22.72 5.21
N THR A 486 -39.93 23.68 4.34
CA THR A 486 -40.67 24.91 4.69
C THR A 486 -42.13 24.64 4.99
N ILE A 487 -42.75 23.68 4.32
CA ILE A 487 -44.13 23.23 4.61
C ILE A 487 -44.14 22.58 6.01
N ASP A 488 -43.21 21.69 6.31
CA ASP A 488 -43.10 21.03 7.62
C ASP A 488 -42.87 22.04 8.76
N ASP A 489 -42.01 23.02 8.54
CA ASP A 489 -41.74 24.08 9.52
C ASP A 489 -42.97 24.93 9.75
N PHE A 490 -43.69 25.30 8.69
CA PHE A 490 -44.96 26.02 8.82
C PHE A 490 -46.00 25.22 9.60
N VAL A 491 -46.20 23.94 9.26
CA VAL A 491 -47.18 23.08 9.93
C VAL A 491 -46.84 22.94 11.39
N ARG A 492 -45.56 22.72 11.75
CA ARG A 492 -45.10 22.60 13.15
C ARG A 492 -45.30 23.87 13.95
N GLN A 493 -45.16 25.05 13.33
CA GLN A 493 -45.21 26.34 14.01
C GLN A 493 -46.60 26.95 14.08
N GLN A 494 -47.46 26.70 13.11
CA GLN A 494 -48.72 27.40 12.92
C GLN A 494 -49.96 26.53 13.15
N ILE A 495 -49.81 25.18 13.16
CA ILE A 495 -50.95 24.26 13.24
C ILE A 495 -50.93 23.51 14.58
N ALA A 496 -52.12 23.36 15.19
CA ALA A 496 -52.28 22.57 16.40
C ALA A 496 -51.83 21.14 16.20
N GLN A 497 -51.15 20.55 17.21
CA GLN A 497 -50.50 19.25 17.11
C GLN A 497 -51.43 18.13 16.61
N GLU A 498 -52.71 18.17 16.98
CA GLU A 498 -53.72 17.19 16.60
C GLU A 498 -54.07 17.24 15.09
N GLU A 499 -53.89 18.39 14.42
CA GLU A 499 -54.22 18.63 13.03
C GLU A 499 -53.01 18.60 12.10
N GLN A 500 -51.77 18.54 12.66
CA GLN A 500 -50.54 18.67 11.87
C GLN A 500 -50.43 17.62 10.77
N GLU A 501 -50.73 16.35 11.06
CA GLU A 501 -50.61 15.27 10.07
C GLU A 501 -51.59 15.46 8.90
N VAL A 502 -52.84 15.82 9.19
CA VAL A 502 -53.87 16.03 8.17
C VAL A 502 -53.52 17.25 7.33
N MET A 503 -53.07 18.33 7.97
CA MET A 503 -52.71 19.56 7.25
C MET A 503 -51.47 19.33 6.38
N ALA A 504 -50.39 18.71 6.90
CA ALA A 504 -49.20 18.39 6.10
C ALA A 504 -49.54 17.55 4.88
N ARG A 505 -50.34 16.50 5.06
CA ARG A 505 -50.79 15.64 3.96
C ARG A 505 -51.58 16.44 2.91
N THR A 506 -52.50 17.30 3.35
CA THR A 506 -53.30 18.15 2.43
C THR A 506 -52.39 19.10 1.68
N MET A 507 -51.46 19.76 2.34
CA MET A 507 -50.51 20.68 1.70
C MET A 507 -49.62 19.96 0.69
N TYR A 508 -49.08 18.75 1.02
CA TYR A 508 -48.30 17.97 0.10
C TYR A 508 -49.07 17.52 -1.12
N GLN A 509 -50.32 17.05 -0.96
CA GLN A 509 -51.17 16.66 -2.06
C GLN A 509 -51.52 17.85 -2.99
N THR A 510 -51.78 19.02 -2.41
CA THR A 510 -52.04 20.26 -3.17
C THR A 510 -50.79 20.69 -3.94
N ALA A 511 -49.61 20.67 -3.31
CA ALA A 511 -48.34 20.96 -3.94
C ALA A 511 -48.03 19.98 -5.08
N ALA A 512 -48.26 18.68 -4.88
CA ALA A 512 -48.04 17.64 -5.90
C ALA A 512 -49.02 17.80 -7.09
N TYR A 513 -50.29 18.09 -6.82
CA TYR A 513 -51.28 18.37 -7.86
C TYR A 513 -50.89 19.60 -8.69
N ALA A 514 -50.52 20.70 -8.03
CA ALA A 514 -50.05 21.90 -8.69
C ALA A 514 -48.78 21.65 -9.51
N THR A 515 -47.81 20.89 -8.95
CA THR A 515 -46.58 20.52 -9.66
C THR A 515 -46.87 19.67 -10.91
N ASN A 516 -47.87 18.80 -10.85
CA ASN A 516 -48.28 18.02 -12.01
C ASN A 516 -48.84 18.90 -13.14
N GLN A 517 -49.63 19.94 -12.80
CA GLN A 517 -50.10 20.95 -13.77
C GLN A 517 -48.94 21.83 -14.28
N LEU A 518 -47.98 22.11 -13.42
CA LEU A 518 -46.78 22.86 -13.80
C LEU A 518 -45.93 22.11 -14.82
N LEU A 519 -45.83 20.79 -14.71
CA LEU A 519 -45.11 19.93 -15.65
C LEU A 519 -45.68 20.11 -17.08
N ASP A 520 -47.01 20.15 -17.27
CA ASP A 520 -47.60 20.34 -18.58
C ASP A 520 -47.15 21.66 -19.22
N ARG A 521 -47.15 22.75 -18.43
CA ARG A 521 -46.69 24.06 -18.91
C ARG A 521 -45.22 24.04 -19.28
N VAL A 522 -44.38 23.37 -18.47
CA VAL A 522 -42.94 23.23 -18.73
C VAL A 522 -42.69 22.43 -20.01
N LEU A 523 -43.39 21.31 -20.22
CA LEU A 523 -43.30 20.52 -21.44
C LEU A 523 -43.69 21.31 -22.67
N GLN A 524 -44.81 22.05 -22.59
CA GLN A 524 -45.26 22.91 -23.68
C GLN A 524 -44.23 24.01 -24.01
N GLN A 525 -43.70 24.70 -23.01
CA GLN A 525 -42.70 25.75 -23.21
C GLN A 525 -41.38 25.23 -23.76
N SER A 526 -40.96 24.02 -23.38
CA SER A 526 -39.76 23.38 -23.88
C SER A 526 -39.92 22.64 -25.20
N GLY A 527 -41.16 22.67 -25.79
CA GLY A 527 -41.46 21.97 -27.03
C GLY A 527 -41.40 20.44 -26.94
N GLN A 528 -41.55 19.92 -25.74
CA GLN A 528 -41.56 18.47 -25.51
C GLN A 528 -42.97 17.89 -25.58
N PRO A 529 -43.12 16.62 -26.00
CA PRO A 529 -44.43 15.99 -26.02
C PRO A 529 -44.99 15.80 -24.61
N GLU A 530 -46.30 15.84 -24.50
CA GLU A 530 -47.00 15.51 -23.25
C GLU A 530 -46.72 14.06 -22.83
N TRP A 531 -46.52 13.87 -21.53
CA TRP A 531 -46.30 12.53 -20.98
C TRP A 531 -47.64 11.86 -20.68
N THR A 532 -47.96 10.82 -21.41
CA THR A 532 -49.24 10.10 -21.33
C THR A 532 -49.23 9.00 -20.26
N ASP A 533 -48.08 8.42 -19.92
CA ASP A 533 -47.98 7.44 -18.83
C ASP A 533 -48.06 8.12 -17.46
N GLN A 534 -49.20 7.91 -16.80
CA GLN A 534 -49.52 8.53 -15.52
C GLN A 534 -48.58 8.05 -14.39
N THR A 535 -48.12 6.82 -14.45
CA THR A 535 -47.22 6.26 -13.40
C THR A 535 -45.87 6.96 -13.47
N THR A 536 -45.24 6.99 -14.62
CA THR A 536 -43.97 7.70 -14.85
C THR A 536 -44.09 9.17 -14.53
N ARG A 537 -45.19 9.79 -14.94
CA ARG A 537 -45.47 11.20 -14.69
C ARG A 537 -45.56 11.52 -13.20
N GLN A 538 -46.37 10.77 -12.45
CA GLN A 538 -46.52 10.96 -11.00
C GLN A 538 -45.18 10.73 -10.27
N ARG A 539 -44.46 9.70 -10.65
CA ARG A 539 -43.14 9.41 -10.08
C ARG A 539 -42.18 10.57 -10.33
N PHE A 540 -42.06 11.06 -11.56
CA PHE A 540 -41.19 12.18 -11.90
C PHE A 540 -41.57 13.46 -11.12
N VAL A 541 -42.85 13.76 -10.96
CA VAL A 541 -43.32 14.90 -10.16
C VAL A 541 -42.89 14.79 -8.71
N MET A 542 -43.13 13.64 -8.08
CA MET A 542 -42.76 13.40 -6.69
C MET A 542 -41.24 13.47 -6.47
N ASP A 543 -40.50 12.83 -7.35
CA ASP A 543 -39.05 12.82 -7.29
C ASP A 543 -38.43 14.20 -7.56
N SER A 544 -39.04 14.98 -8.47
CA SER A 544 -38.66 16.37 -8.72
C SER A 544 -38.87 17.26 -7.50
N MET A 545 -40.00 17.10 -6.80
CA MET A 545 -40.26 17.83 -5.55
C MET A 545 -39.26 17.46 -4.44
N GLN A 546 -38.94 16.18 -4.33
CA GLN A 546 -37.92 15.69 -3.39
C GLN A 546 -36.52 16.23 -3.75
N ALA A 547 -36.17 16.18 -5.03
CA ALA A 547 -34.90 16.71 -5.55
C ALA A 547 -34.79 18.22 -5.33
N TYR A 548 -35.85 18.97 -5.57
CA TYR A 548 -35.92 20.42 -5.28
C TYR A 548 -35.62 20.70 -3.82
N THR A 549 -36.28 19.97 -2.90
CA THR A 549 -36.05 20.07 -1.46
C THR A 549 -34.60 19.75 -1.11
N GLY A 550 -34.00 18.72 -1.73
CA GLY A 550 -32.59 18.37 -1.54
C GLY A 550 -31.62 19.46 -1.99
N LEU A 551 -31.91 20.11 -3.12
CA LEU A 551 -31.10 21.21 -3.66
C LEU A 551 -31.15 22.49 -2.82
N THR A 552 -32.19 22.74 -2.01
CA THR A 552 -32.18 23.89 -1.07
C THR A 552 -31.12 23.77 0.02
N LYS A 553 -30.71 22.54 0.32
CA LYS A 553 -29.61 22.22 1.27
C LYS A 553 -28.27 21.95 0.58
N TYR A 554 -28.22 22.10 -0.74
CA TYR A 554 -27.00 21.92 -1.52
C TYR A 554 -26.08 23.13 -1.29
N PRO A 555 -24.82 22.90 -0.86
CA PRO A 555 -24.00 24.00 -0.32
C PRO A 555 -23.39 24.91 -1.39
N ASN A 556 -23.65 24.64 -2.68
CA ASN A 556 -23.03 25.36 -3.78
C ASN A 556 -24.06 25.83 -4.81
N PRO A 557 -23.91 27.05 -5.36
CA PRO A 557 -24.80 27.55 -6.38
C PRO A 557 -24.53 26.99 -7.80
N LEU A 558 -23.49 26.21 -8.00
CA LEU A 558 -23.13 25.60 -9.27
C LEU A 558 -23.45 24.11 -9.28
N LEU A 559 -24.14 23.65 -10.31
CA LEU A 559 -24.39 22.25 -10.60
C LEU A 559 -23.67 21.89 -11.91
N LEU A 560 -22.76 20.91 -11.86
CA LEU A 560 -22.00 20.46 -13.03
C LEU A 560 -22.51 19.09 -13.48
N GLN A 561 -22.84 18.95 -14.76
CA GLN A 561 -23.12 17.67 -15.38
C GLN A 561 -22.06 17.38 -16.43
N LEU A 562 -21.31 16.30 -16.27
CA LEU A 562 -20.33 15.87 -17.27
C LEU A 562 -21.06 15.45 -18.54
N LYS A 563 -20.74 16.11 -19.67
CA LYS A 563 -21.39 15.92 -20.97
C LYS A 563 -20.58 15.05 -21.90
N SER A 564 -19.29 15.33 -22.00
CA SER A 564 -18.36 14.58 -22.83
C SER A 564 -16.94 14.61 -22.25
N TYR A 565 -16.14 13.66 -22.68
CA TYR A 565 -14.71 13.59 -22.33
C TYR A 565 -13.93 12.90 -23.44
N GLU A 566 -12.62 13.18 -23.47
CA GLU A 566 -11.64 12.43 -24.26
C GLU A 566 -10.69 11.71 -23.29
N GLU A 567 -10.74 10.38 -23.26
CA GLU A 567 -9.98 9.61 -22.30
C GLU A 567 -8.48 9.63 -22.62
N ILE A 568 -7.68 10.06 -21.66
CA ILE A 568 -6.23 9.97 -21.68
C ILE A 568 -5.82 9.10 -20.49
N ASN A 569 -5.29 7.92 -20.78
CA ASN A 569 -4.82 7.03 -19.71
C ASN A 569 -3.42 7.43 -19.22
N ALA A 570 -3.19 7.26 -17.92
CA ALA A 570 -1.87 7.38 -17.34
C ALA A 570 -1.44 6.06 -16.70
N SER A 571 -0.17 5.74 -16.86
CA SER A 571 0.45 4.63 -16.18
C SER A 571 1.08 5.09 -14.87
N GLY A 572 0.67 4.48 -13.76
CA GLY A 572 1.35 4.60 -12.48
C GLY A 572 2.59 3.71 -12.47
N LEU A 573 3.75 4.31 -12.61
CA LEU A 573 5.05 3.62 -12.63
C LEU A 573 5.80 3.89 -11.34
N GLN A 574 6.34 2.82 -10.74
CA GLN A 574 7.26 2.93 -9.63
C GLN A 574 8.67 2.59 -10.09
N MET A 575 9.61 3.45 -9.83
CA MET A 575 11.01 3.26 -10.20
C MET A 575 11.88 3.14 -8.97
N THR A 576 12.72 2.10 -8.95
CA THR A 576 13.58 1.83 -7.80
C THR A 576 15.01 1.59 -8.22
N ARG A 577 15.94 2.11 -7.42
CA ARG A 577 17.35 1.71 -7.46
C ARG A 577 17.70 1.14 -6.08
N SER A 578 17.97 -0.17 -6.03
CA SER A 578 18.19 -0.94 -4.80
C SER A 578 19.51 -1.70 -4.88
N PRO A 579 20.65 -1.05 -4.63
CA PRO A 579 21.97 -1.69 -4.66
C PRO A 579 22.13 -2.76 -3.58
N GLY A 580 21.40 -2.63 -2.48
CA GLY A 580 21.40 -3.58 -1.36
C GLY A 580 20.84 -4.95 -1.72
N LYS A 581 19.97 -5.04 -2.72
CA LYS A 581 19.35 -6.30 -3.18
C LYS A 581 20.37 -7.42 -3.44
N LYS A 582 21.50 -7.11 -4.08
CA LYS A 582 22.56 -8.09 -4.37
C LYS A 582 23.21 -8.61 -3.09
N TRP A 583 23.41 -7.73 -2.11
CA TRP A 583 23.97 -8.10 -0.80
C TRP A 583 23.01 -8.97 0.01
N VAL A 584 21.72 -8.65 -0.02
CA VAL A 584 20.69 -9.47 0.64
C VAL A 584 20.66 -10.88 0.05
N TYR A 585 20.72 -11.03 -1.28
CA TYR A 585 20.78 -12.36 -1.92
C TYR A 585 22.06 -13.12 -1.56
N LEU A 586 23.22 -12.46 -1.57
CA LEU A 586 24.48 -13.08 -1.13
C LEU A 586 24.39 -13.53 0.34
N GLY A 587 23.85 -12.68 1.21
CA GLY A 587 23.65 -13.02 2.61
C GLY A 587 22.69 -14.19 2.79
N SER A 588 21.59 -14.24 2.04
CA SER A 588 20.64 -15.36 2.08
C SER A 588 21.27 -16.68 1.64
N LEU A 589 22.11 -16.65 0.61
CA LEU A 589 22.89 -17.81 0.18
C LEU A 589 23.86 -18.29 1.28
N LEU A 590 24.60 -17.37 1.88
CA LEU A 590 25.51 -17.67 3.00
C LEU A 590 24.75 -18.23 4.21
N LEU A 591 23.56 -17.71 4.52
CA LEU A 591 22.72 -18.21 5.60
C LEU A 591 22.27 -19.64 5.34
N THR A 592 21.84 -19.93 4.12
CA THR A 592 21.42 -21.28 3.70
C THR A 592 22.57 -22.26 3.81
N LEU A 593 23.74 -21.93 3.25
CA LEU A 593 24.95 -22.76 3.36
C LEU A 593 25.39 -22.94 4.82
N GLY A 594 25.35 -21.87 5.61
CA GLY A 594 25.66 -21.91 7.04
C GLY A 594 24.73 -22.85 7.80
N SER A 595 23.43 -22.79 7.51
CA SER A 595 22.43 -23.68 8.12
C SER A 595 22.65 -25.13 7.73
N ILE A 596 22.90 -25.43 6.45
CA ILE A 596 23.20 -26.78 5.99
C ILE A 596 24.41 -27.33 6.72
N LEU A 597 25.51 -26.56 6.82
CA LEU A 597 26.72 -26.99 7.54
C LEU A 597 26.46 -27.26 9.02
N MET A 598 25.61 -26.44 9.67
CA MET A 598 25.31 -26.62 11.09
C MET A 598 24.39 -27.82 11.37
N PHE A 599 23.43 -28.10 10.49
CA PHE A 599 22.42 -29.13 10.75
C PHE A 599 22.81 -30.51 10.19
N TYR A 600 23.47 -30.58 9.04
CA TYR A 600 23.75 -31.85 8.37
C TYR A 600 25.17 -32.39 8.61
N VAL A 601 26.14 -31.51 8.89
CA VAL A 601 27.53 -31.99 9.08
C VAL A 601 27.76 -32.41 10.53
N LYS A 602 27.94 -33.71 10.72
CA LYS A 602 28.20 -34.30 12.02
C LYS A 602 29.68 -34.13 12.40
N GLN A 603 29.95 -33.42 13.49
CA GLN A 603 31.29 -33.27 14.02
C GLN A 603 31.56 -34.41 15.00
N ARG A 604 32.61 -35.21 14.72
CA ARG A 604 33.08 -36.34 15.54
C ARG A 604 34.56 -36.22 15.87
N ARG A 605 34.92 -36.65 17.05
CA ARG A 605 36.30 -36.87 17.47
C ARG A 605 36.42 -38.29 17.99
N ALA A 606 37.52 -38.96 17.64
CA ALA A 606 37.85 -40.29 18.11
C ALA A 606 39.30 -40.31 18.58
N TRP A 607 39.57 -41.12 19.54
CA TRP A 607 40.90 -41.34 20.07
C TRP A 607 41.09 -42.83 20.26
N ILE A 608 42.26 -43.36 19.82
CA ILE A 608 42.73 -44.71 20.09
C ILE A 608 44.07 -44.56 20.78
N LEU A 609 44.15 -45.00 22.04
CA LEU A 609 45.39 -45.09 22.79
C LEU A 609 45.78 -46.55 22.82
N LEU A 610 46.98 -46.83 22.32
CA LEU A 610 47.57 -48.15 22.24
C LEU A 610 48.69 -48.27 23.33
N ASN A 611 48.47 -49.17 24.26
CA ASN A 611 49.44 -49.57 25.28
C ASN A 611 49.79 -51.06 25.06
N ASN A 612 50.89 -51.56 25.57
CA ASN A 612 51.47 -52.87 25.24
C ASN A 612 50.51 -54.06 25.17
N ASN A 613 49.42 -54.07 25.93
CA ASN A 613 48.41 -55.14 25.92
C ASN A 613 46.95 -54.69 25.89
N ASN A 614 46.73 -53.39 25.84
CA ASN A 614 45.37 -52.83 25.86
C ASN A 614 45.21 -51.70 24.81
N LEU A 615 44.01 -51.64 24.25
CA LEU A 615 43.59 -50.56 23.40
C LEU A 615 42.44 -49.78 24.07
N HIS A 616 42.63 -48.48 24.31
CA HIS A 616 41.56 -47.62 24.83
C HIS A 616 40.97 -46.80 23.69
N PHE A 617 39.70 -47.05 23.39
CA PHE A 617 38.93 -46.32 22.35
C PHE A 617 37.97 -45.34 22.99
N ALA A 618 37.97 -44.10 22.53
CA ALA A 618 37.04 -43.10 23.00
C ALA A 618 36.51 -42.23 21.84
N MET A 619 35.26 -41.78 21.94
CA MET A 619 34.65 -40.87 20.98
C MET A 619 33.93 -39.71 21.68
N SER A 620 33.82 -38.59 20.98
CA SER A 620 32.99 -37.46 21.42
C SER A 620 32.32 -36.77 20.25
N ALA A 621 31.15 -36.20 20.52
CA ALA A 621 30.40 -35.38 19.59
C ALA A 621 30.08 -34.02 20.21
N SER A 622 30.21 -32.94 19.46
CA SER A 622 29.80 -31.60 19.90
C SER A 622 28.32 -31.36 19.68
N ARG A 623 27.74 -31.99 18.66
CA ARG A 623 26.33 -32.00 18.31
C ARG A 623 25.88 -33.39 17.90
N HIS A 624 24.57 -33.64 17.85
CA HIS A 624 23.99 -34.96 17.53
C HIS A 624 24.53 -36.06 18.45
N LYS A 625 24.48 -35.81 19.77
CA LYS A 625 24.98 -36.73 20.78
C LYS A 625 24.25 -38.08 20.77
N LYS A 626 22.94 -38.10 20.43
CA LYS A 626 22.16 -39.35 20.33
C LYS A 626 22.68 -40.27 19.23
N ASP A 627 23.14 -39.71 18.10
CA ASP A 627 23.73 -40.53 17.04
C ASP A 627 25.02 -41.21 17.47
N LEU A 628 25.78 -40.63 18.40
CA LEU A 628 26.98 -41.21 18.94
C LEU A 628 26.69 -42.51 19.74
N ASP A 629 25.46 -42.64 20.29
CA ASP A 629 25.04 -43.82 21.03
C ASP A 629 24.93 -45.06 20.12
N SER A 630 24.65 -44.86 18.85
CA SER A 630 24.64 -45.93 17.83
C SER A 630 25.96 -46.07 17.08
N GLU A 631 26.67 -44.97 16.83
CA GLU A 631 27.94 -44.95 16.09
C GLU A 631 29.08 -45.59 16.92
N PHE A 632 29.14 -45.34 18.25
CA PHE A 632 30.22 -45.80 19.11
C PHE A 632 30.27 -47.34 19.21
N PRO A 633 29.19 -48.10 19.46
CA PRO A 633 29.21 -49.55 19.48
C PRO A 633 29.67 -50.16 18.15
N GLN A 634 29.24 -49.61 17.00
CA GLN A 634 29.66 -50.09 15.68
C GLN A 634 31.16 -49.94 15.47
N HIS A 635 31.72 -48.78 15.83
CA HIS A 635 33.16 -48.61 15.77
C HIS A 635 33.92 -49.52 16.74
N LEU A 636 33.32 -49.78 17.91
CA LEU A 636 33.91 -50.68 18.91
C LEU A 636 33.99 -52.13 18.41
N GLU A 637 32.91 -52.65 17.85
CA GLU A 637 32.83 -53.99 17.22
C GLU A 637 33.85 -54.13 16.09
N ASN A 638 33.98 -53.14 15.21
CA ASN A 638 34.93 -53.14 14.13
C ASN A 638 36.38 -53.17 14.67
N ILE A 639 36.70 -52.42 15.72
CA ILE A 639 38.02 -52.40 16.33
C ILE A 639 38.30 -53.74 17.03
N GLN A 640 37.29 -54.35 17.69
CA GLN A 640 37.44 -55.68 18.28
C GLN A 640 37.75 -56.75 17.22
N GLN A 641 37.11 -56.68 16.06
CA GLN A 641 37.36 -57.59 14.95
C GLN A 641 38.79 -57.41 14.43
N LEU A 642 39.26 -56.17 14.23
CA LEU A 642 40.66 -55.88 13.83
C LEU A 642 41.68 -56.43 14.83
N ILE A 643 41.40 -56.38 16.14
CA ILE A 643 42.29 -56.97 17.17
C ILE A 643 42.33 -58.48 17.03
N LYS A 644 41.19 -59.16 16.79
CA LYS A 644 41.11 -60.60 16.60
C LYS A 644 41.88 -61.05 15.34
N ASP A 645 41.63 -60.37 14.23
CA ASP A 645 42.29 -60.66 12.95
C ASP A 645 43.82 -60.52 13.07
N PHE A 646 44.32 -59.47 13.74
CA PHE A 646 45.72 -59.24 14.00
C PHE A 646 46.35 -60.27 14.98
N SER A 647 45.55 -60.78 15.90
CA SER A 647 46.02 -61.84 16.83
C SER A 647 46.16 -63.18 16.14
N ASN A 648 45.26 -63.48 15.16
CA ASN A 648 45.29 -64.69 14.35
C ASN A 648 46.43 -64.71 13.34
N GLU A 649 46.85 -63.55 12.81
CA GLU A 649 48.00 -63.41 11.91
C GLU A 649 49.34 -63.61 12.65
N LYS A 650 49.36 -63.53 13.97
CA LYS A 650 50.58 -63.73 14.82
C LYS A 650 50.73 -65.17 15.32
N GLN A 651 49.72 -65.99 15.23
CA GLN A 651 49.77 -67.44 15.48
C GLN A 651 50.12 -68.18 14.20
#